data_7cf0da1c774228d2e546741cf807de50
#
_entry.id   7cf0da1c774228d2e546741cf807de50
#
_cell.length_a   1.000
_cell.length_b   1.000
_cell.length_c   1.000
_cell.angle_alpha   90.00
_cell.angle_beta   90.00
_cell.angle_gamma   90.00
#
_symmetry.space_group_name_H-M   'P 1'
#
loop_
_entity.id
_entity.type
_entity.pdbx_description
1 polymer ?
#
loop_
_entity_poly.entity_id
_entity_poly.type
_entity_poly.pdbx_seq_one_letter_code
_entity_poly.pdbx_strand_id
1 'polypeptide(L)'
;MTKERIIDFVDVPGTILLRPHDFDSEDGGGDYDFLEIGGDQLGLKIEEKLGTPLVKITRAYVHQRYYEWGQMDVLPSLEWNGFRYADAEAVIAAAIVGPDGIRRPRLGHDGVISWLTSLLWGGFYKEKYDEIITRAAQEDSDCFYQSLEWALGVGWADEMMEWAQRGDARKSAKHAMSIRRALKWKQFRRSGGDTVCSVFRHWWCEALHHLKPQLPMLAFVGPDGSGKSSVIEGVSKKLSHMGLQQKFLHWRPYGVQGREDLGQPVNNPHADPPRGWLSSTVKLGVLFWDWWLASLTVLKHARAKTSLVISDRYYNDMLVDPVRYRYGAGLGLARRVFNIFPEPELVFVLVGDPEIILPRKREIPMDVLSQQLVLYRNLERRLGDRGRLINVNDSLEDVIEDVFGHLKAYLRGEKKKSFKADMTRHLRVAQFVPHYPSVEGISAYCRGLSKEMNLISPRSCPVITLRTELKNLSGDEELLHYPHDSRNPMSLPKNLILDLENNVHQLDGVVFHGAYHPKVGMLRRHLTRIGIPFIFVPHDPYVPELTQHHALRKWVFWHVFEKRTIRNAVAVQLLAGEHEKPLRELGFDIPTEVIPNGCELETISEIPDQVRIPGTGDRVRIQFIGRMDRNHKGLDLLVEAFGQFVREESFNEVDLILTGNDWEDREELENLSLKLGLKDRVFFTGPRPEHSLVIHSEADVVILPSRFDGFGLCIVEAMLAARPVLVSRRAGVSSHVDDAGGGWLFEPTVEGIKDGLVEACLARSEWPGMGEANRDYVVNNLTWKQAAEKTLDMYRRHF
;
A
#
# COMPACT_ATOMS: atom_id res chain seq x y z
N MET A 1 -16.35 -28.03 12.45
CA MET A 1 -17.78 -27.87 12.80
C MET A 1 -18.27 -29.20 13.32
N THR A 2 -18.92 -29.26 14.48
CA THR A 2 -19.43 -30.53 15.03
C THR A 2 -20.68 -30.97 14.26
N LYS A 3 -20.91 -32.30 14.16
CA LYS A 3 -22.10 -32.91 13.54
C LYS A 3 -23.41 -32.25 13.99
N GLU A 4 -23.51 -31.87 15.26
CA GLU A 4 -24.67 -31.21 15.87
C GLU A 4 -25.04 -29.88 15.21
N ARG A 5 -24.09 -29.11 14.69
CA ARG A 5 -24.35 -27.82 14.03
C ARG A 5 -24.87 -27.95 12.59
N ILE A 6 -24.58 -29.07 11.89
CA ILE A 6 -25.11 -29.27 10.52
C ILE A 6 -26.58 -29.63 10.53
N ILE A 7 -27.03 -30.36 11.55
CA ILE A 7 -28.42 -30.74 11.74
C ILE A 7 -29.36 -29.52 11.76
N ASP A 8 -28.92 -28.43 12.37
CA ASP A 8 -29.66 -27.16 12.44
C ASP A 8 -29.87 -26.48 11.08
N PHE A 9 -29.18 -26.90 10.04
CA PHE A 9 -29.24 -26.29 8.70
C PHE A 9 -30.06 -27.12 7.70
N VAL A 10 -30.18 -28.41 7.92
CA VAL A 10 -30.82 -29.36 6.95
C VAL A 10 -32.34 -29.26 6.95
N ASP A 11 -32.95 -28.45 7.82
CA ASP A 11 -34.39 -28.23 7.88
C ASP A 11 -34.90 -27.22 6.82
N VAL A 12 -34.28 -27.25 5.62
CA VAL A 12 -34.75 -26.52 4.45
C VAL A 12 -35.58 -27.49 3.59
N PRO A 13 -36.89 -27.20 3.38
CA PRO A 13 -37.72 -28.06 2.55
C PRO A 13 -37.11 -28.28 1.16
N GLY A 14 -37.02 -29.51 0.72
CA GLY A 14 -36.47 -29.84 -0.61
C GLY A 14 -34.95 -30.00 -0.65
N THR A 15 -34.26 -30.00 0.52
CA THR A 15 -32.82 -30.22 0.61
C THR A 15 -32.53 -31.61 1.17
N ILE A 16 -31.51 -32.28 0.64
CA ILE A 16 -30.98 -33.56 1.15
C ILE A 16 -29.47 -33.57 1.18
N LEU A 17 -28.88 -34.26 2.15
CA LEU A 17 -27.44 -34.53 2.21
C LEU A 17 -27.11 -35.73 1.30
N LEU A 18 -26.23 -35.52 0.32
CA LEU A 18 -25.72 -36.58 -0.54
C LEU A 18 -24.52 -37.28 0.15
N ARG A 19 -24.34 -38.57 -0.16
CA ARG A 19 -23.20 -39.39 0.28
C ARG A 19 -22.93 -39.28 1.79
N PRO A 20 -23.93 -39.56 2.63
CA PRO A 20 -23.84 -39.43 4.09
C PRO A 20 -22.72 -40.27 4.73
N HIS A 21 -22.28 -41.35 4.06
CA HIS A 21 -21.18 -42.21 4.49
C HIS A 21 -19.81 -41.51 4.42
N ASP A 22 -19.62 -40.50 3.59
CA ASP A 22 -18.41 -39.65 3.58
C ASP A 22 -18.36 -38.74 4.81
N PHE A 23 -19.48 -38.54 5.50
CA PHE A 23 -19.65 -37.68 6.66
C PHE A 23 -19.14 -38.32 7.99
N ASP A 24 -19.11 -39.63 8.05
CA ASP A 24 -18.78 -40.42 9.26
C ASP A 24 -17.28 -40.70 9.42
N SER A 25 -16.43 -40.28 8.49
CA SER A 25 -14.99 -40.49 8.58
C SER A 25 -14.35 -39.59 9.65
N GLU A 26 -13.51 -40.19 10.54
CA GLU A 26 -12.82 -39.51 11.64
C GLU A 26 -11.78 -38.46 11.19
N ASP A 27 -11.44 -38.40 9.92
CA ASP A 27 -10.41 -37.52 9.33
C ASP A 27 -10.81 -36.03 9.13
N GLY A 28 -11.92 -35.58 9.71
CA GLY A 28 -12.22 -34.17 10.03
C GLY A 28 -12.22 -33.14 8.89
N GLY A 29 -11.97 -33.52 7.65
CA GLY A 29 -12.00 -32.63 6.47
C GLY A 29 -13.32 -32.75 5.73
N GLY A 30 -14.37 -32.06 6.18
CA GLY A 30 -15.73 -32.23 5.66
C GLY A 30 -15.92 -31.54 4.31
N ASP A 31 -16.06 -32.35 3.26
CA ASP A 31 -16.69 -31.95 2.01
C ASP A 31 -18.18 -32.33 2.11
N TYR A 32 -19.05 -31.31 2.24
CA TYR A 32 -20.48 -31.53 2.48
C TYR A 32 -21.25 -31.26 1.19
N ASP A 33 -21.78 -32.31 0.57
CA ASP A 33 -22.58 -32.23 -0.65
C ASP A 33 -24.08 -32.23 -0.33
N PHE A 34 -24.78 -31.19 -0.72
CA PHE A 34 -26.24 -31.09 -0.62
C PHE A 34 -26.88 -31.01 -2.00
N LEU A 35 -28.03 -31.64 -2.16
CA LEU A 35 -28.89 -31.46 -3.33
C LEU A 35 -30.04 -30.55 -2.93
N GLU A 36 -30.22 -29.45 -3.67
CA GLU A 36 -31.36 -28.51 -3.53
C GLU A 36 -31.85 -28.05 -4.88
N ILE A 37 -33.14 -28.29 -5.18
CA ILE A 37 -33.78 -27.88 -6.45
C ILE A 37 -34.47 -26.53 -6.27
N GLY A 38 -34.29 -25.64 -7.26
CA GLY A 38 -35.06 -24.40 -7.36
C GLY A 38 -34.38 -23.17 -6.74
N GLY A 39 -33.12 -23.27 -6.32
CA GLY A 39 -32.37 -22.10 -5.81
C GLY A 39 -31.14 -22.46 -5.05
N ASP A 40 -30.70 -21.51 -4.20
CA ASP A 40 -29.57 -21.62 -3.30
C ASP A 40 -30.01 -21.15 -1.90
N GLN A 41 -31.24 -21.58 -1.48
CA GLN A 41 -31.82 -21.16 -0.19
C GLN A 41 -31.04 -21.70 1.00
N LEU A 42 -30.60 -22.98 0.90
CA LEU A 42 -29.71 -23.57 1.90
C LEU A 42 -28.41 -22.78 2.04
N GLY A 43 -27.79 -22.46 0.93
CA GLY A 43 -26.56 -21.68 0.94
C GLY A 43 -26.72 -20.29 1.54
N LEU A 44 -27.82 -19.60 1.27
CA LEU A 44 -28.15 -18.32 1.87
C LEU A 44 -28.41 -18.43 3.38
N LYS A 45 -29.15 -19.45 3.82
CA LYS A 45 -29.41 -19.73 5.25
C LYS A 45 -28.12 -20.04 6.02
N ILE A 46 -27.19 -20.74 5.37
CA ILE A 46 -25.87 -21.03 5.92
C ILE A 46 -25.03 -19.75 6.03
N GLU A 47 -25.03 -18.92 4.99
CA GLU A 47 -24.34 -17.61 5.02
C GLU A 47 -24.91 -16.69 6.11
N GLU A 48 -26.22 -16.70 6.34
CA GLU A 48 -26.87 -15.94 7.41
C GLU A 48 -26.43 -16.39 8.82
N LYS A 49 -26.31 -17.71 9.06
CA LYS A 49 -25.99 -18.28 10.37
C LYS A 49 -24.47 -18.40 10.64
N LEU A 50 -23.67 -18.73 9.65
CA LEU A 50 -22.22 -18.99 9.77
C LEU A 50 -21.36 -17.84 9.24
N GLY A 51 -21.96 -16.80 8.68
CA GLY A 51 -21.27 -15.71 8.02
C GLY A 51 -20.89 -16.02 6.57
N THR A 52 -20.35 -15.00 5.91
CA THR A 52 -19.96 -15.13 4.49
C THR A 52 -18.79 -16.09 4.33
N PRO A 53 -18.81 -16.98 3.31
CA PRO A 53 -17.70 -17.87 3.01
C PRO A 53 -16.46 -17.07 2.57
N LEU A 54 -15.28 -17.63 2.77
CA LEU A 54 -14.02 -17.05 2.28
C LEU A 54 -13.96 -17.05 0.74
N VAL A 55 -14.49 -18.12 0.15
CA VAL A 55 -14.58 -18.26 -1.32
C VAL A 55 -15.93 -18.79 -1.67
N LYS A 56 -16.57 -18.19 -2.69
CA LYS A 56 -17.83 -18.64 -3.28
C LYS A 56 -17.63 -18.85 -4.77
N ILE A 57 -17.85 -20.07 -5.23
CA ILE A 57 -17.70 -20.43 -6.65
C ILE A 57 -19.01 -21.00 -7.14
N THR A 58 -19.62 -20.35 -8.11
CA THR A 58 -20.90 -20.78 -8.70
C THR A 58 -20.66 -21.36 -10.09
N ARG A 59 -20.85 -22.65 -10.25
CA ARG A 59 -20.86 -23.35 -11.54
C ARG A 59 -22.28 -23.75 -11.95
N ALA A 60 -22.43 -24.16 -13.18
CA ALA A 60 -23.74 -24.56 -13.68
C ALA A 60 -24.40 -25.70 -12.87
N TYR A 61 -23.58 -26.55 -12.24
CA TYR A 61 -24.00 -27.79 -11.58
C TYR A 61 -23.69 -27.82 -10.07
N VAL A 62 -23.01 -26.81 -9.53
CA VAL A 62 -22.65 -26.75 -8.11
C VAL A 62 -22.37 -25.33 -7.66
N HIS A 63 -22.83 -24.99 -6.47
CA HIS A 63 -22.50 -23.77 -5.74
C HIS A 63 -21.58 -24.16 -4.59
N GLN A 64 -20.28 -23.87 -4.74
CA GLN A 64 -19.25 -24.23 -3.78
C GLN A 64 -18.98 -23.07 -2.83
N ARG A 65 -18.90 -23.37 -1.53
CA ARG A 65 -18.57 -22.42 -0.47
C ARG A 65 -17.43 -22.99 0.37
N TYR A 66 -16.38 -22.20 0.50
CA TYR A 66 -15.22 -22.56 1.28
C TYR A 66 -15.17 -21.73 2.55
N TYR A 67 -15.18 -22.40 3.68
CA TYR A 67 -15.05 -21.82 5.02
C TYR A 67 -13.72 -22.26 5.65
N GLU A 68 -13.31 -21.61 6.74
CA GLU A 68 -12.09 -22.02 7.47
C GLU A 68 -12.16 -23.47 7.99
N TRP A 69 -13.34 -24.00 8.20
CA TRP A 69 -13.60 -25.33 8.73
C TRP A 69 -13.86 -26.41 7.66
N GLY A 70 -13.99 -26.05 6.40
CA GLY A 70 -14.23 -27.01 5.31
C GLY A 70 -14.97 -26.46 4.11
N GLN A 71 -15.34 -27.34 3.18
CA GLN A 71 -16.06 -27.05 1.94
C GLN A 71 -17.52 -27.48 2.06
N MET A 72 -18.39 -26.70 1.43
CA MET A 72 -19.79 -27.03 1.28
C MET A 72 -20.22 -26.83 -0.17
N ASP A 73 -20.81 -27.86 -0.76
CA ASP A 73 -21.29 -27.89 -2.11
C ASP A 73 -22.81 -28.02 -2.13
N VAL A 74 -23.51 -27.09 -2.77
CA VAL A 74 -24.94 -27.17 -3.01
C VAL A 74 -25.14 -27.44 -4.50
N LEU A 75 -25.71 -28.61 -4.82
CA LEU A 75 -25.97 -29.04 -6.19
C LEU A 75 -27.40 -28.70 -6.57
N PRO A 76 -27.65 -27.83 -7.55
CA PRO A 76 -29.00 -27.55 -8.05
C PRO A 76 -29.57 -28.70 -8.92
N SER A 77 -28.68 -29.60 -9.35
CA SER A 77 -29.01 -30.75 -10.19
C SER A 77 -27.90 -31.81 -10.14
N LEU A 78 -28.24 -33.05 -10.49
CA LEU A 78 -27.27 -34.14 -10.59
C LEU A 78 -26.81 -34.29 -12.06
N GLU A 79 -25.85 -33.41 -12.45
CA GLU A 79 -25.39 -33.27 -13.85
C GLU A 79 -23.89 -33.53 -13.98
N TRP A 80 -23.49 -34.07 -15.13
CA TRP A 80 -22.11 -34.16 -15.59
C TRP A 80 -21.98 -33.53 -16.97
N ASN A 81 -21.21 -32.43 -17.08
CA ASN A 81 -21.05 -31.65 -18.33
C ASN A 81 -22.39 -31.23 -18.98
N GLY A 82 -23.41 -30.94 -18.19
CA GLY A 82 -24.75 -30.61 -18.64
C GLY A 82 -25.66 -31.82 -18.92
N PHE A 83 -25.17 -33.06 -18.70
CA PHE A 83 -25.98 -34.26 -18.83
C PHE A 83 -26.40 -34.74 -17.43
N ARG A 84 -27.71 -34.83 -17.18
CA ARG A 84 -28.30 -35.30 -15.94
C ARG A 84 -28.10 -36.81 -15.80
N TYR A 85 -27.48 -37.25 -14.71
CA TYR A 85 -27.21 -38.68 -14.44
C TYR A 85 -28.12 -39.27 -13.35
N ALA A 86 -28.94 -38.44 -12.71
CA ALA A 86 -30.01 -38.85 -11.83
C ALA A 86 -31.17 -37.84 -11.89
N ASP A 87 -32.38 -38.29 -11.56
CA ASP A 87 -33.56 -37.44 -11.43
C ASP A 87 -33.58 -36.83 -10.04
N ALA A 88 -33.16 -35.56 -9.95
CA ALA A 88 -33.05 -34.88 -8.68
C ALA A 88 -34.40 -34.73 -7.95
N GLU A 89 -35.52 -34.54 -8.68
CA GLU A 89 -36.87 -34.45 -8.09
C GLU A 89 -37.28 -35.78 -7.48
N ALA A 90 -37.06 -36.87 -8.21
CA ALA A 90 -37.37 -38.25 -7.73
C ALA A 90 -36.51 -38.60 -6.52
N VAL A 91 -35.22 -38.24 -6.52
CA VAL A 91 -34.29 -38.47 -5.42
C VAL A 91 -34.74 -37.72 -4.16
N ILE A 92 -35.15 -36.45 -4.27
CA ILE A 92 -35.68 -35.66 -3.13
C ILE A 92 -37.03 -36.19 -2.64
N ALA A 93 -37.93 -36.54 -3.54
CA ALA A 93 -39.26 -37.06 -3.19
C ALA A 93 -39.17 -38.37 -2.42
N ALA A 94 -38.23 -39.24 -2.80
CA ALA A 94 -37.99 -40.55 -2.15
C ALA A 94 -37.04 -40.48 -0.95
N ALA A 95 -36.58 -39.28 -0.53
CA ALA A 95 -35.63 -39.13 0.54
C ALA A 95 -36.16 -39.64 1.87
N ILE A 96 -35.29 -40.31 2.64
CA ILE A 96 -35.57 -40.83 3.97
C ILE A 96 -34.90 -39.98 5.04
N VAL A 97 -35.46 -39.92 6.24
CA VAL A 97 -34.90 -39.25 7.39
C VAL A 97 -34.07 -40.28 8.16
N GLY A 98 -32.79 -40.03 8.32
CA GLY A 98 -31.87 -40.85 9.10
C GLY A 98 -32.12 -40.76 10.61
N PRO A 99 -31.46 -41.62 11.41
CA PRO A 99 -31.61 -41.62 12.87
C PRO A 99 -31.13 -40.31 13.53
N ASP A 100 -30.32 -39.55 12.81
CA ASP A 100 -29.80 -38.22 13.20
C ASP A 100 -30.69 -37.04 12.76
N GLY A 101 -31.87 -37.32 12.21
CA GLY A 101 -32.82 -36.32 11.72
C GLY A 101 -32.46 -35.72 10.34
N ILE A 102 -31.35 -36.15 9.70
CA ILE A 102 -30.89 -35.63 8.42
C ILE A 102 -31.61 -36.38 7.26
N ARG A 103 -32.14 -35.60 6.31
CA ARG A 103 -32.74 -36.17 5.07
C ARG A 103 -31.62 -36.64 4.13
N ARG A 104 -31.75 -37.86 3.63
CA ARG A 104 -30.74 -38.59 2.83
C ARG A 104 -31.44 -39.23 1.61
N PRO A 105 -30.70 -39.48 0.51
CA PRO A 105 -31.23 -40.28 -0.57
C PRO A 105 -31.65 -41.66 -0.06
N ARG A 106 -32.69 -42.21 -0.65
CA ARG A 106 -33.01 -43.62 -0.50
C ARG A 106 -31.83 -44.48 -0.99
N LEU A 107 -31.58 -45.62 -0.38
CA LEU A 107 -30.39 -46.46 -0.58
C LEU A 107 -30.12 -46.74 -2.09
N GLY A 108 -31.15 -47.09 -2.86
CA GLY A 108 -31.01 -47.30 -4.30
C GLY A 108 -30.51 -46.06 -5.07
N HIS A 109 -30.99 -44.88 -4.73
CA HIS A 109 -30.51 -43.66 -5.32
C HIS A 109 -29.07 -43.32 -4.91
N ASP A 110 -28.74 -43.48 -3.63
CA ASP A 110 -27.38 -43.20 -3.10
C ASP A 110 -26.32 -44.09 -3.76
N GLY A 111 -26.63 -45.41 -3.92
CA GLY A 111 -25.76 -46.34 -4.63
C GLY A 111 -25.47 -45.91 -6.07
N VAL A 112 -26.48 -45.53 -6.83
CA VAL A 112 -26.32 -45.09 -8.23
C VAL A 112 -25.58 -43.74 -8.31
N ILE A 113 -25.92 -42.75 -7.47
CA ILE A 113 -25.24 -41.46 -7.43
C ILE A 113 -23.75 -41.65 -7.12
N SER A 114 -23.44 -42.43 -6.10
CA SER A 114 -22.03 -42.69 -5.68
C SER A 114 -21.24 -43.40 -6.79
N TRP A 115 -21.88 -44.38 -7.47
CA TRP A 115 -21.22 -45.11 -8.55
C TRP A 115 -21.01 -44.26 -9.81
N LEU A 116 -22.05 -43.59 -10.31
CA LEU A 116 -21.96 -42.81 -11.53
C LEU A 116 -21.08 -41.58 -11.36
N THR A 117 -21.11 -40.90 -10.21
CA THR A 117 -20.23 -39.74 -9.96
C THR A 117 -18.75 -40.06 -10.18
N SER A 118 -18.29 -41.19 -9.63
CA SER A 118 -16.88 -41.61 -9.78
C SER A 118 -16.50 -41.92 -11.23
N LEU A 119 -17.37 -42.61 -11.97
CA LEU A 119 -17.15 -42.96 -13.38
C LEU A 119 -17.23 -41.76 -14.32
N LEU A 120 -18.16 -40.85 -14.07
CA LEU A 120 -18.39 -39.69 -14.92
C LEU A 120 -17.33 -38.62 -14.76
N TRP A 121 -16.95 -38.24 -13.53
CA TRP A 121 -15.96 -37.21 -13.28
C TRP A 121 -14.53 -37.70 -13.38
N GLY A 122 -14.18 -38.81 -12.76
CA GLY A 122 -12.81 -39.37 -12.74
C GLY A 122 -12.49 -40.35 -13.88
N GLY A 123 -13.47 -41.02 -14.40
CA GLY A 123 -13.24 -42.15 -15.34
C GLY A 123 -12.66 -43.42 -14.67
N PHE A 124 -12.67 -43.46 -13.36
CA PHE A 124 -12.19 -44.58 -12.55
C PHE A 124 -13.23 -44.97 -11.49
N TYR A 125 -13.09 -46.13 -10.94
CA TYR A 125 -13.95 -46.62 -9.88
C TYR A 125 -13.31 -46.36 -8.50
N LYS A 126 -14.13 -45.88 -7.54
CA LYS A 126 -13.68 -45.68 -6.17
C LYS A 126 -14.12 -46.82 -5.26
N GLU A 127 -13.18 -47.61 -4.79
CA GLU A 127 -13.45 -48.79 -3.94
C GLU A 127 -14.19 -48.46 -2.63
N LYS A 128 -14.07 -47.22 -2.13
CA LYS A 128 -14.81 -46.80 -0.94
C LYS A 128 -16.32 -46.83 -1.09
N TYR A 129 -16.86 -46.96 -2.32
CA TYR A 129 -18.30 -47.08 -2.62
C TYR A 129 -18.74 -48.53 -2.82
N ASP A 130 -17.89 -49.55 -2.72
CA ASP A 130 -18.24 -50.94 -2.93
C ASP A 130 -19.41 -51.42 -2.05
N GLU A 131 -19.34 -51.11 -0.77
CA GLU A 131 -20.36 -51.49 0.23
C GLU A 131 -21.71 -50.85 -0.10
N ILE A 132 -21.76 -49.53 -0.35
CA ILE A 132 -23.04 -48.85 -0.62
C ILE A 132 -23.68 -49.29 -1.93
N ILE A 133 -22.86 -49.55 -2.97
CA ILE A 133 -23.34 -50.04 -4.26
C ILE A 133 -23.90 -51.45 -4.13
N THR A 134 -23.19 -52.35 -3.43
CA THR A 134 -23.64 -53.74 -3.24
C THR A 134 -24.89 -53.82 -2.38
N ARG A 135 -24.96 -53.07 -1.29
CA ARG A 135 -26.14 -52.99 -0.42
C ARG A 135 -27.34 -52.40 -1.18
N ALA A 136 -27.16 -51.35 -1.96
CA ALA A 136 -28.25 -50.77 -2.76
C ALA A 136 -28.81 -51.74 -3.77
N ALA A 137 -27.97 -52.53 -4.44
CA ALA A 137 -28.38 -53.56 -5.38
C ALA A 137 -29.10 -54.78 -4.72
N GLN A 138 -28.85 -55.05 -3.41
CA GLN A 138 -29.46 -56.12 -2.67
C GLN A 138 -30.70 -55.74 -1.87
N GLU A 139 -30.59 -54.63 -1.12
CA GLU A 139 -31.59 -54.20 -0.14
C GLU A 139 -32.66 -53.26 -0.77
N ASP A 140 -32.32 -52.55 -1.85
CA ASP A 140 -33.23 -51.59 -2.53
C ASP A 140 -33.14 -51.71 -4.05
N SER A 141 -33.17 -52.97 -4.51
CA SER A 141 -32.94 -53.38 -5.88
C SER A 141 -33.80 -52.67 -6.92
N ASP A 142 -35.10 -52.45 -6.64
CA ASP A 142 -36.04 -51.83 -7.57
C ASP A 142 -35.67 -50.35 -7.78
N CYS A 143 -35.43 -49.59 -6.73
CA CYS A 143 -35.02 -48.19 -6.82
C CYS A 143 -33.65 -48.06 -7.49
N PHE A 144 -32.73 -48.96 -7.17
CA PHE A 144 -31.39 -48.97 -7.76
C PHE A 144 -31.42 -49.23 -9.26
N TYR A 145 -32.20 -50.27 -9.68
CA TYR A 145 -32.39 -50.59 -11.08
C TYR A 145 -33.09 -49.48 -11.88
N GLN A 146 -34.20 -48.93 -11.35
CA GLN A 146 -34.91 -47.84 -11.99
C GLN A 146 -34.03 -46.62 -12.17
N SER A 147 -33.19 -46.30 -11.21
CA SER A 147 -32.25 -45.19 -11.29
C SER A 147 -31.18 -45.39 -12.36
N LEU A 148 -30.65 -46.61 -12.50
CA LEU A 148 -29.71 -46.97 -13.56
C LEU A 148 -30.37 -46.92 -14.93
N GLU A 149 -31.58 -47.48 -15.06
CA GLU A 149 -32.37 -47.46 -16.30
C GLU A 149 -32.72 -46.05 -16.72
N TRP A 150 -33.08 -45.22 -15.75
CA TRP A 150 -33.36 -43.79 -16.00
C TRP A 150 -32.12 -43.08 -16.57
N ALA A 151 -30.92 -43.35 -16.03
CA ALA A 151 -29.69 -42.72 -16.44
C ALA A 151 -29.14 -43.25 -17.77
N LEU A 152 -29.09 -44.58 -17.93
CA LEU A 152 -28.29 -45.25 -18.96
C LEU A 152 -29.11 -46.08 -19.96
N GLY A 153 -30.34 -46.46 -19.59
CA GLY A 153 -31.19 -47.37 -20.34
C GLY A 153 -31.09 -48.82 -19.91
N VAL A 154 -32.05 -49.64 -20.33
CA VAL A 154 -32.23 -51.05 -19.90
C VAL A 154 -30.94 -51.85 -20.04
N GLY A 155 -30.26 -51.86 -21.20
CA GLY A 155 -29.10 -52.71 -21.41
C GLY A 155 -27.92 -52.43 -20.47
N TRP A 156 -27.65 -51.20 -20.13
CA TRP A 156 -26.63 -50.85 -19.15
C TRP A 156 -27.12 -51.05 -17.71
N ALA A 157 -28.42 -50.87 -17.46
CA ALA A 157 -29.02 -51.14 -16.17
C ALA A 157 -28.91 -52.62 -15.80
N ASP A 158 -29.20 -53.53 -16.72
CA ASP A 158 -29.09 -54.98 -16.55
C ASP A 158 -27.63 -55.38 -16.24
N GLU A 159 -26.68 -54.90 -17.03
CA GLU A 159 -25.28 -55.26 -16.91
C GLU A 159 -24.67 -54.72 -15.60
N MET A 160 -24.95 -53.45 -15.26
CA MET A 160 -24.47 -52.85 -14.04
C MET A 160 -25.14 -53.44 -12.80
N MET A 161 -26.41 -53.79 -12.85
CA MET A 161 -27.09 -54.49 -11.76
C MET A 161 -26.45 -55.84 -11.49
N GLU A 162 -26.15 -56.64 -12.52
CA GLU A 162 -25.43 -57.89 -12.39
C GLU A 162 -24.04 -57.71 -11.75
N TRP A 163 -23.28 -56.70 -12.18
CA TRP A 163 -21.98 -56.44 -11.55
C TRP A 163 -22.09 -56.03 -10.07
N ALA A 164 -23.09 -55.20 -9.71
CA ALA A 164 -23.30 -54.80 -8.34
C ALA A 164 -23.69 -55.96 -7.43
N GLN A 165 -24.61 -56.83 -7.86
CA GLN A 165 -25.05 -58.00 -7.11
C GLN A 165 -23.93 -59.04 -6.90
N ARG A 166 -22.99 -59.11 -7.84
CA ARG A 166 -21.82 -60.02 -7.76
C ARG A 166 -20.63 -59.42 -7.01
N GLY A 167 -20.70 -58.19 -6.58
CA GLY A 167 -19.56 -57.46 -5.98
C GLY A 167 -18.46 -57.10 -6.98
N ASP A 168 -18.74 -57.08 -8.26
CA ASP A 168 -17.84 -56.82 -9.39
C ASP A 168 -17.98 -55.42 -9.96
N ALA A 169 -18.51 -54.46 -9.21
CA ALA A 169 -18.83 -53.09 -9.67
C ALA A 169 -17.61 -52.35 -10.28
N ARG A 170 -16.41 -52.68 -9.87
CA ARG A 170 -15.14 -52.17 -10.43
C ARG A 170 -14.93 -52.44 -11.91
N LYS A 171 -15.62 -53.46 -12.50
CA LYS A 171 -15.60 -53.74 -13.93
C LYS A 171 -16.04 -52.53 -14.75
N SER A 172 -16.95 -51.74 -14.20
CA SER A 172 -17.46 -50.51 -14.85
C SER A 172 -16.38 -49.50 -15.25
N ALA A 173 -15.24 -49.46 -14.55
CA ALA A 173 -14.12 -48.59 -14.89
C ALA A 173 -13.59 -48.82 -16.31
N LYS A 174 -13.56 -50.11 -16.77
CA LYS A 174 -13.14 -50.45 -18.13
C LYS A 174 -14.15 -50.00 -19.19
N HIS A 175 -15.39 -49.80 -18.79
CA HIS A 175 -16.50 -49.37 -19.64
C HIS A 175 -16.91 -47.89 -19.46
N ALA A 176 -16.17 -47.12 -18.68
CA ALA A 176 -16.48 -45.71 -18.35
C ALA A 176 -16.81 -44.86 -19.61
N MET A 177 -16.05 -45.03 -20.69
CA MET A 177 -16.30 -44.32 -21.95
C MET A 177 -17.64 -44.70 -22.61
N SER A 178 -17.99 -45.96 -22.55
CA SER A 178 -19.24 -46.49 -23.10
C SER A 178 -20.44 -46.07 -22.24
N ILE A 179 -20.30 -46.08 -20.93
CA ILE A 179 -21.29 -45.58 -19.97
C ILE A 179 -21.55 -44.09 -20.18
N ARG A 180 -20.50 -43.28 -20.35
CA ARG A 180 -20.64 -41.84 -20.69
C ARG A 180 -21.36 -41.62 -22.01
N ARG A 181 -21.14 -42.44 -23.03
CA ARG A 181 -21.85 -42.36 -24.29
C ARG A 181 -23.33 -42.76 -24.14
N ALA A 182 -23.61 -43.79 -23.37
CA ALA A 182 -24.98 -44.25 -23.09
C ALA A 182 -25.79 -43.14 -22.38
N LEU A 183 -25.20 -42.52 -21.35
CA LEU A 183 -25.80 -41.39 -20.65
C LEU A 183 -26.18 -40.25 -21.63
N LYS A 184 -25.24 -39.82 -22.45
CA LYS A 184 -25.43 -38.75 -23.42
C LYS A 184 -26.57 -39.10 -24.41
N TRP A 185 -26.53 -40.31 -24.93
CA TRP A 185 -27.53 -40.79 -25.89
C TRP A 185 -28.93 -40.91 -25.29
N LYS A 186 -29.04 -41.50 -24.09
CA LYS A 186 -30.32 -41.66 -23.38
C LYS A 186 -30.95 -40.33 -23.08
N GLN A 187 -30.13 -39.36 -22.57
CA GLN A 187 -30.65 -38.03 -22.25
C GLN A 187 -31.05 -37.23 -23.46
N PHE A 188 -30.28 -37.28 -24.54
CA PHE A 188 -30.59 -36.58 -25.77
C PHE A 188 -31.90 -37.07 -26.37
N ARG A 189 -32.18 -38.39 -26.30
CA ARG A 189 -33.44 -38.97 -26.72
C ARG A 189 -34.64 -38.58 -25.86
N ARG A 190 -34.44 -38.39 -24.56
CA ARG A 190 -35.52 -38.07 -23.62
C ARG A 190 -35.95 -36.59 -23.69
N SER A 191 -34.97 -35.70 -23.75
CA SER A 191 -35.20 -34.25 -23.65
C SER A 191 -34.14 -33.45 -24.45
N GLY A 192 -34.14 -33.60 -25.79
CA GLY A 192 -33.10 -33.05 -26.66
C GLY A 192 -32.92 -31.55 -26.53
N GLY A 193 -33.98 -30.76 -26.49
CA GLY A 193 -33.95 -29.32 -26.34
C GLY A 193 -33.31 -28.87 -24.99
N ASP A 194 -33.79 -29.42 -23.89
CA ASP A 194 -33.31 -29.10 -22.54
C ASP A 194 -31.86 -29.54 -22.36
N THR A 195 -31.49 -30.68 -22.95
CA THR A 195 -30.11 -31.18 -22.91
C THR A 195 -29.17 -30.22 -23.62
N VAL A 196 -29.55 -29.70 -24.81
CA VAL A 196 -28.76 -28.70 -25.53
C VAL A 196 -28.57 -27.44 -24.69
N CYS A 197 -29.67 -26.93 -24.10
CA CYS A 197 -29.63 -25.75 -23.22
C CYS A 197 -28.72 -25.98 -21.99
N SER A 198 -28.81 -27.15 -21.35
CA SER A 198 -28.01 -27.49 -20.18
C SER A 198 -26.51 -27.62 -20.52
N VAL A 199 -26.20 -28.29 -21.63
CA VAL A 199 -24.81 -28.40 -22.14
C VAL A 199 -24.27 -27.02 -22.52
N PHE A 200 -25.07 -26.17 -23.19
CA PHE A 200 -24.64 -24.82 -23.51
C PHE A 200 -24.41 -23.97 -22.26
N ARG A 201 -25.32 -24.01 -21.27
CA ARG A 201 -25.17 -23.35 -19.98
C ARG A 201 -23.88 -23.79 -19.28
N HIS A 202 -23.63 -25.11 -19.23
CA HIS A 202 -22.40 -25.66 -18.65
C HIS A 202 -21.14 -25.10 -19.35
N TRP A 203 -21.11 -25.19 -20.67
CA TRP A 203 -20.00 -24.68 -21.48
C TRP A 203 -19.77 -23.19 -21.30
N TRP A 204 -20.83 -22.40 -21.24
CA TRP A 204 -20.76 -20.95 -21.03
C TRP A 204 -20.21 -20.61 -19.64
N CYS A 205 -20.69 -21.26 -18.60
CA CYS A 205 -20.18 -21.08 -17.25
C CYS A 205 -18.68 -21.43 -17.15
N GLU A 206 -18.26 -22.57 -17.73
CA GLU A 206 -16.84 -22.96 -17.74
C GLU A 206 -15.99 -21.97 -18.54
N ALA A 207 -16.47 -21.44 -19.64
CA ALA A 207 -15.78 -20.40 -20.42
C ALA A 207 -15.60 -19.11 -19.60
N LEU A 208 -16.61 -18.72 -18.84
CA LEU A 208 -16.52 -17.55 -17.94
C LEU A 208 -15.47 -17.76 -16.82
N HIS A 209 -15.40 -18.96 -16.24
CA HIS A 209 -14.37 -19.29 -15.25
C HIS A 209 -12.94 -19.27 -15.83
N HIS A 210 -12.81 -19.64 -17.11
CA HIS A 210 -11.55 -19.49 -17.82
C HIS A 210 -11.15 -18.03 -18.05
N LEU A 211 -12.13 -17.13 -18.23
CA LEU A 211 -11.88 -15.70 -18.44
C LEU A 211 -11.68 -14.91 -17.15
N LYS A 212 -12.41 -15.27 -16.09
CA LYS A 212 -12.35 -14.62 -14.78
C LYS A 212 -12.03 -15.65 -13.70
N PRO A 213 -10.76 -15.95 -13.47
CA PRO A 213 -10.37 -16.90 -12.43
C PRO A 213 -10.79 -16.40 -11.04
N GLN A 214 -11.35 -17.30 -10.23
CA GLN A 214 -11.91 -16.99 -8.91
C GLN A 214 -10.83 -16.99 -7.80
N LEU A 215 -9.76 -17.77 -7.97
CA LEU A 215 -8.71 -17.91 -6.98
C LEU A 215 -7.42 -17.23 -7.43
N PRO A 216 -6.70 -16.57 -6.49
CA PRO A 216 -5.47 -15.88 -6.80
C PRO A 216 -4.30 -16.83 -7.07
N MET A 217 -3.27 -16.28 -7.73
CA MET A 217 -1.93 -16.83 -7.71
C MET A 217 -1.15 -16.15 -6.56
N LEU A 218 -0.55 -16.96 -5.71
CA LEU A 218 0.31 -16.52 -4.61
C LEU A 218 1.77 -16.73 -5.00
N ALA A 219 2.63 -15.78 -4.72
CA ALA A 219 4.08 -15.94 -4.83
C ALA A 219 4.75 -15.63 -3.48
N PHE A 220 5.75 -16.43 -3.13
CA PHE A 220 6.55 -16.26 -1.92
C PHE A 220 7.98 -15.91 -2.31
N VAL A 221 8.44 -14.73 -1.89
CA VAL A 221 9.78 -14.21 -2.18
C VAL A 221 10.49 -13.80 -0.89
N GLY A 222 11.81 -13.80 -0.89
CA GLY A 222 12.60 -13.44 0.27
C GLY A 222 14.00 -14.08 0.24
N PRO A 223 14.92 -13.67 1.11
CA PRO A 223 16.28 -14.22 1.16
C PRO A 223 16.28 -15.71 1.56
N ASP A 224 17.39 -16.38 1.32
CA ASP A 224 17.56 -17.73 1.81
C ASP A 224 17.65 -17.74 3.34
N GLY A 225 17.05 -18.79 3.95
CA GLY A 225 16.91 -18.83 5.41
C GLY A 225 15.67 -18.11 5.97
N SER A 226 14.90 -17.37 5.15
CA SER A 226 13.66 -16.70 5.62
C SER A 226 12.48 -17.65 5.88
N GLY A 227 12.65 -18.98 5.74
CA GLY A 227 11.60 -19.96 6.09
C GLY A 227 10.50 -20.14 5.05
N LYS A 228 10.68 -19.69 3.80
CA LYS A 228 9.67 -19.77 2.72
C LYS A 228 9.01 -21.14 2.60
N SER A 229 9.79 -22.19 2.47
CA SER A 229 9.27 -23.55 2.24
C SER A 229 8.41 -24.05 3.43
N SER A 230 8.83 -23.75 4.67
CA SER A 230 8.06 -24.11 5.88
C SER A 230 6.74 -23.33 5.96
N VAL A 231 6.76 -22.03 5.60
CA VAL A 231 5.56 -21.20 5.55
C VAL A 231 4.61 -21.69 4.46
N ILE A 232 5.12 -21.98 3.26
CA ILE A 232 4.32 -22.54 2.15
C ILE A 232 3.66 -23.86 2.58
N GLU A 233 4.40 -24.75 3.23
CA GLU A 233 3.86 -26.03 3.72
C GLU A 233 2.76 -25.83 4.77
N GLY A 234 2.97 -24.92 5.74
CA GLY A 234 1.96 -24.63 6.76
C GLY A 234 0.69 -24.02 6.18
N VAL A 235 0.83 -23.04 5.27
CA VAL A 235 -0.31 -22.44 4.56
C VAL A 235 -1.03 -23.49 3.71
N SER A 236 -0.27 -24.37 3.03
CA SER A 236 -0.80 -25.47 2.24
C SER A 236 -1.66 -26.42 3.06
N LYS A 237 -1.23 -26.79 4.27
CA LYS A 237 -2.01 -27.65 5.17
C LYS A 237 -3.34 -27.02 5.54
N LYS A 238 -3.35 -25.72 5.87
CA LYS A 238 -4.60 -24.99 6.16
C LYS A 238 -5.54 -24.94 4.97
N LEU A 239 -5.02 -24.66 3.78
CA LEU A 239 -5.82 -24.62 2.55
C LEU A 239 -6.39 -26.01 2.18
N SER A 240 -5.62 -27.07 2.40
CA SER A 240 -6.08 -28.45 2.19
C SER A 240 -7.20 -28.82 3.16
N HIS A 241 -7.10 -28.39 4.43
CA HIS A 241 -8.17 -28.57 5.42
C HIS A 241 -9.48 -27.88 5.03
N MET A 242 -9.40 -26.77 4.29
CA MET A 242 -10.55 -26.07 3.74
C MET A 242 -11.13 -26.71 2.46
N GLY A 243 -10.54 -27.79 1.95
CA GLY A 243 -10.90 -28.42 0.69
C GLY A 243 -10.36 -27.73 -0.58
N LEU A 244 -9.57 -26.63 -0.44
CA LEU A 244 -9.02 -25.90 -1.57
C LEU A 244 -7.87 -26.66 -2.24
N GLN A 245 -8.06 -26.99 -3.51
CA GLN A 245 -7.01 -27.61 -4.31
C GLN A 245 -5.88 -26.62 -4.59
N GLN A 246 -4.66 -27.13 -4.61
CA GLN A 246 -3.45 -26.34 -4.80
C GLN A 246 -2.61 -26.86 -5.94
N LYS A 247 -2.02 -25.93 -6.69
CA LYS A 247 -1.03 -26.20 -7.74
C LYS A 247 0.26 -25.50 -7.40
N PHE A 248 1.31 -26.28 -7.11
CA PHE A 248 2.63 -25.73 -6.84
C PHE A 248 3.41 -25.48 -8.11
N LEU A 249 4.08 -24.32 -8.13
CA LEU A 249 5.05 -23.94 -9.16
C LEU A 249 6.36 -23.58 -8.45
N HIS A 250 7.46 -23.99 -9.05
CA HIS A 250 8.77 -23.57 -8.60
C HIS A 250 9.41 -22.70 -9.69
N TRP A 251 10.05 -21.62 -9.32
CA TRP A 251 10.80 -20.66 -10.16
C TRP A 251 10.46 -20.60 -11.66
N ARG A 252 10.37 -21.75 -12.36
CA ARG A 252 10.04 -21.87 -13.80
C ARG A 252 8.89 -22.86 -13.99
N PRO A 253 7.80 -22.44 -14.64
CA PRO A 253 6.63 -23.31 -14.86
C PRO A 253 6.92 -24.46 -15.86
N TYR A 254 7.82 -24.25 -16.81
CA TYR A 254 8.26 -25.24 -17.81
C TYR A 254 9.77 -25.51 -17.68
N GLY A 255 10.28 -25.78 -16.49
CA GLY A 255 11.63 -26.28 -16.34
C GLY A 255 11.82 -27.48 -17.26
N VAL A 256 12.90 -27.52 -18.08
CA VAL A 256 13.19 -28.62 -19.00
C VAL A 256 13.06 -29.94 -18.23
N GLN A 257 11.95 -30.66 -18.44
CA GLN A 257 11.77 -32.03 -17.94
C GLN A 257 12.82 -32.88 -18.63
N GLY A 258 13.91 -33.18 -17.95
CA GLY A 258 14.98 -33.96 -18.54
C GLY A 258 16.29 -33.97 -17.76
N ARG A 259 16.40 -33.20 -16.68
CA ARG A 259 17.47 -33.33 -15.72
C ARG A 259 16.89 -33.76 -14.36
N GLU A 260 17.28 -34.91 -13.90
CA GLU A 260 16.99 -35.46 -12.57
C GLU A 260 17.50 -34.56 -11.41
N ASP A 261 18.06 -33.39 -11.71
CA ASP A 261 18.58 -32.40 -10.76
C ASP A 261 17.55 -31.39 -10.25
N LEU A 262 16.26 -31.52 -10.58
CA LEU A 262 15.20 -30.55 -10.19
C LEU A 262 14.78 -30.62 -8.71
N GLY A 263 15.45 -31.40 -7.89
CA GLY A 263 15.17 -31.55 -6.45
C GLY A 263 16.39 -31.37 -5.55
N GLN A 264 17.60 -31.25 -6.07
CA GLN A 264 18.76 -31.02 -5.21
C GLN A 264 18.93 -29.52 -4.92
N PRO A 265 18.98 -29.10 -3.65
CA PRO A 265 19.31 -27.72 -3.30
C PRO A 265 20.69 -27.38 -3.87
N VAL A 266 20.77 -26.31 -4.64
CA VAL A 266 22.07 -25.79 -5.09
C VAL A 266 22.82 -25.32 -3.85
N ASN A 267 23.82 -26.08 -3.45
CA ASN A 267 24.55 -25.88 -2.18
C ASN A 267 25.35 -24.57 -2.10
N ASN A 268 25.54 -23.84 -3.19
CA ASN A 268 26.12 -22.48 -3.18
C ASN A 268 25.70 -21.72 -4.45
N PRO A 269 24.54 -21.07 -4.46
CA PRO A 269 24.03 -20.37 -5.65
C PRO A 269 24.84 -19.12 -6.05
N HIS A 270 25.73 -18.62 -5.18
CA HIS A 270 26.59 -17.46 -5.41
C HIS A 270 28.01 -17.83 -5.85
N ALA A 271 28.37 -19.11 -5.96
CA ALA A 271 29.72 -19.56 -6.31
C ALA A 271 30.11 -19.21 -7.76
N ASP A 272 29.14 -19.14 -8.64
CA ASP A 272 29.39 -18.91 -10.06
C ASP A 272 29.28 -17.42 -10.44
N PRO A 273 30.19 -16.88 -11.28
CA PRO A 273 30.13 -15.48 -11.70
C PRO A 273 28.88 -15.22 -12.59
N PRO A 274 28.40 -13.97 -12.61
CA PRO A 274 27.33 -13.55 -13.53
C PRO A 274 27.71 -13.83 -14.99
N ARG A 275 26.72 -14.18 -15.79
CA ARG A 275 26.92 -14.41 -17.26
C ARG A 275 27.14 -13.08 -17.99
N GLY A 276 27.78 -13.13 -19.12
CA GLY A 276 27.93 -11.96 -19.99
C GLY A 276 26.59 -11.37 -20.44
N TRP A 277 26.60 -10.12 -20.86
CA TRP A 277 25.38 -9.34 -21.22
C TRP A 277 24.47 -10.07 -22.21
N LEU A 278 25.04 -10.64 -23.29
CA LEU A 278 24.27 -11.32 -24.34
C LEU A 278 23.55 -12.58 -23.82
N SER A 279 24.26 -13.43 -23.08
CA SER A 279 23.69 -14.67 -22.52
C SER A 279 22.65 -14.38 -21.43
N SER A 280 22.80 -13.28 -20.67
CA SER A 280 21.82 -12.81 -19.71
C SER A 280 20.53 -12.30 -20.37
N THR A 281 20.68 -11.62 -21.52
CA THR A 281 19.53 -11.13 -22.30
C THR A 281 18.75 -12.30 -22.93
N VAL A 282 19.45 -13.31 -23.46
CA VAL A 282 18.81 -14.54 -23.97
C VAL A 282 18.06 -15.26 -22.85
N LYS A 283 18.70 -15.42 -21.68
CA LYS A 283 18.05 -16.02 -20.50
C LYS A 283 16.78 -15.27 -20.09
N LEU A 284 16.81 -13.94 -20.11
CA LEU A 284 15.65 -13.10 -19.81
C LEU A 284 14.51 -13.35 -20.83
N GLY A 285 14.83 -13.46 -22.10
CA GLY A 285 13.87 -13.82 -23.15
C GLY A 285 13.23 -15.19 -22.94
N VAL A 286 14.04 -16.20 -22.59
CA VAL A 286 13.54 -17.56 -22.28
C VAL A 286 12.62 -17.54 -21.07
N LEU A 287 12.98 -16.84 -19.99
CA LEU A 287 12.11 -16.69 -18.80
C LEU A 287 10.80 -15.99 -19.15
N PHE A 288 10.85 -14.96 -19.99
CA PHE A 288 9.65 -14.27 -20.47
C PHE A 288 8.69 -15.23 -21.17
N TRP A 289 9.18 -16.01 -22.13
CA TRP A 289 8.35 -16.97 -22.87
C TRP A 289 7.82 -18.10 -21.98
N ASP A 290 8.62 -18.61 -21.05
CA ASP A 290 8.19 -19.64 -20.11
C ASP A 290 6.97 -19.18 -19.28
N TRP A 291 7.03 -18.00 -18.71
CA TRP A 291 5.93 -17.47 -17.89
C TRP A 291 4.73 -17.04 -18.74
N TRP A 292 4.97 -16.48 -19.92
CA TRP A 292 3.88 -16.11 -20.83
C TRP A 292 3.10 -17.32 -21.32
N LEU A 293 3.82 -18.36 -21.74
CA LEU A 293 3.21 -19.62 -22.17
C LEU A 293 2.49 -20.31 -21.01
N ALA A 294 3.08 -20.32 -19.81
CA ALA A 294 2.46 -20.86 -18.61
C ALA A 294 1.16 -20.14 -18.26
N SER A 295 1.11 -18.82 -18.41
CA SER A 295 -0.10 -18.03 -18.13
C SER A 295 -1.27 -18.44 -19.03
N LEU A 296 -1.00 -18.80 -20.27
CA LEU A 296 -2.01 -19.22 -21.25
C LEU A 296 -2.42 -20.68 -21.11
N THR A 297 -1.60 -21.51 -20.50
CA THR A 297 -1.78 -22.98 -20.42
C THR A 297 -1.96 -23.45 -18.98
N VAL A 298 -0.86 -23.72 -18.26
CA VAL A 298 -0.87 -24.34 -16.94
C VAL A 298 -1.62 -23.49 -15.91
N LEU A 299 -1.32 -22.17 -15.85
CA LEU A 299 -1.97 -21.27 -14.91
C LEU A 299 -3.45 -21.11 -15.19
N LYS A 300 -3.79 -20.86 -16.47
CA LYS A 300 -5.19 -20.70 -16.88
C LYS A 300 -5.99 -21.96 -16.59
N HIS A 301 -5.43 -23.13 -16.88
CA HIS A 301 -6.08 -24.41 -16.61
C HIS A 301 -6.23 -24.72 -15.11
N ALA A 302 -5.19 -24.49 -14.31
CA ALA A 302 -5.25 -24.67 -12.87
C ALA A 302 -6.32 -23.76 -12.22
N ARG A 303 -6.33 -22.49 -12.60
CA ARG A 303 -7.28 -21.50 -12.07
C ARG A 303 -8.71 -21.74 -12.54
N ALA A 304 -8.90 -22.26 -13.73
CA ALA A 304 -10.23 -22.68 -14.22
C ALA A 304 -10.76 -23.90 -13.44
N LYS A 305 -9.89 -24.79 -12.98
CA LYS A 305 -10.23 -25.92 -12.12
C LYS A 305 -10.38 -25.58 -10.65
N THR A 306 -10.47 -24.29 -10.32
CA THR A 306 -10.56 -23.82 -8.92
C THR A 306 -9.39 -24.24 -8.04
N SER A 307 -8.19 -24.28 -8.61
CA SER A 307 -6.97 -24.53 -7.86
C SER A 307 -6.28 -23.19 -7.55
N LEU A 308 -5.90 -23.00 -6.29
CA LEU A 308 -5.04 -21.92 -5.87
C LEU A 308 -3.62 -22.22 -6.34
N VAL A 309 -2.99 -21.24 -7.00
CA VAL A 309 -1.63 -21.44 -7.51
C VAL A 309 -0.64 -20.84 -6.53
N ILE A 310 0.31 -21.63 -6.06
CA ILE A 310 1.37 -21.23 -5.13
C ILE A 310 2.72 -21.35 -5.84
N SER A 311 3.45 -20.23 -5.93
CA SER A 311 4.80 -20.19 -6.51
C SER A 311 5.83 -19.97 -5.41
N ASP A 312 6.74 -20.93 -5.25
CA ASP A 312 7.97 -20.76 -4.46
C ASP A 312 8.98 -20.02 -5.34
N ARG A 313 9.22 -18.76 -5.02
CA ARG A 313 9.95 -17.76 -5.79
C ARG A 313 9.23 -17.33 -7.08
N TYR A 314 9.53 -16.13 -7.49
CA TYR A 314 9.03 -15.54 -8.71
C TYR A 314 10.11 -14.68 -9.37
N TYR A 315 9.91 -14.23 -10.59
CA TYR A 315 10.95 -13.46 -11.32
C TYR A 315 11.43 -12.20 -10.56
N ASN A 316 10.63 -11.68 -9.64
CA ASN A 316 11.00 -10.54 -8.81
C ASN A 316 12.24 -10.78 -7.96
N ASP A 317 12.50 -12.02 -7.53
CA ASP A 317 13.72 -12.39 -6.82
C ASP A 317 14.99 -12.10 -7.62
N MET A 318 14.95 -12.23 -8.97
CA MET A 318 16.10 -11.89 -9.81
C MET A 318 16.43 -10.39 -9.81
N LEU A 319 15.46 -9.52 -9.50
CA LEU A 319 15.72 -8.08 -9.37
C LEU A 319 16.40 -7.72 -8.06
N VAL A 320 16.22 -8.55 -7.04
CA VAL A 320 16.81 -8.38 -5.70
C VAL A 320 18.17 -9.08 -5.63
N ASP A 321 18.27 -10.29 -6.15
CA ASP A 321 19.49 -11.09 -6.13
C ASP A 321 19.89 -11.56 -7.54
N PRO A 322 20.42 -10.68 -8.39
CA PRO A 322 20.82 -11.04 -9.76
C PRO A 322 21.98 -12.03 -9.79
N VAL A 323 22.84 -12.05 -8.75
CA VAL A 323 24.01 -12.95 -8.67
C VAL A 323 23.56 -14.39 -8.56
N ARG A 324 22.59 -14.69 -7.68
CA ARG A 324 21.97 -16.01 -7.55
C ARG A 324 21.51 -16.58 -8.89
N TYR A 325 20.95 -15.71 -9.72
CA TYR A 325 20.45 -16.09 -11.05
C TYR A 325 21.48 -15.96 -12.16
N ARG A 326 22.74 -15.65 -11.80
CA ARG A 326 23.85 -15.44 -12.74
C ARG A 326 23.45 -14.44 -13.86
N TYR A 327 22.73 -13.38 -13.50
CA TYR A 327 22.28 -12.35 -14.41
C TYR A 327 23.26 -11.19 -14.43
N GLY A 328 23.97 -10.99 -15.53
CA GLY A 328 25.01 -9.97 -15.70
C GLY A 328 24.65 -8.84 -16.69
N ALA A 329 23.40 -8.80 -17.20
CA ALA A 329 22.93 -7.64 -17.96
C ALA A 329 22.34 -6.58 -17.02
N GLY A 330 22.20 -5.35 -17.51
CA GLY A 330 21.69 -4.25 -16.70
C GLY A 330 20.27 -4.50 -16.16
N LEU A 331 20.04 -4.30 -14.88
CA LEU A 331 18.73 -4.49 -14.22
C LEU A 331 17.62 -3.63 -14.84
N GLY A 332 17.98 -2.50 -15.49
CA GLY A 332 17.00 -1.67 -16.19
C GLY A 332 16.29 -2.40 -17.36
N LEU A 333 16.97 -3.31 -18.05
CA LEU A 333 16.36 -4.16 -19.07
C LEU A 333 15.43 -5.19 -18.45
N ALA A 334 15.88 -5.89 -17.41
CA ALA A 334 15.08 -6.87 -16.68
C ALA A 334 13.78 -6.23 -16.12
N ARG A 335 13.87 -5.05 -15.51
CA ARG A 335 12.70 -4.31 -14.99
C ARG A 335 11.70 -3.95 -16.07
N ARG A 336 12.14 -3.54 -17.27
CA ARG A 336 11.23 -3.25 -18.39
C ARG A 336 10.51 -4.50 -18.89
N VAL A 337 11.22 -5.59 -19.01
CA VAL A 337 10.66 -6.87 -19.45
C VAL A 337 9.67 -7.39 -18.40
N PHE A 338 10.00 -7.29 -17.12
CA PHE A 338 9.14 -7.76 -16.04
C PHE A 338 7.83 -6.98 -15.88
N ASN A 339 7.75 -5.73 -16.33
CA ASN A 339 6.49 -4.99 -16.37
C ASN A 339 5.44 -5.60 -17.33
N ILE A 340 5.83 -6.56 -18.17
CA ILE A 340 4.96 -7.27 -19.13
C ILE A 340 4.72 -8.74 -18.71
N PHE A 341 5.33 -9.19 -17.63
CA PHE A 341 5.12 -10.54 -17.10
C PHE A 341 3.72 -10.68 -16.48
N PRO A 342 3.13 -11.89 -16.55
CA PRO A 342 1.94 -12.20 -15.76
C PRO A 342 2.26 -12.02 -14.29
N GLU A 343 1.51 -11.18 -13.59
CA GLU A 343 1.79 -10.86 -12.19
C GLU A 343 0.88 -11.66 -11.26
N PRO A 344 1.41 -12.22 -10.15
CA PRO A 344 0.59 -12.80 -9.10
C PRO A 344 -0.33 -11.75 -8.46
N GLU A 345 -1.49 -12.16 -8.03
CA GLU A 345 -2.41 -11.29 -7.30
C GLU A 345 -1.92 -10.97 -5.90
N LEU A 346 -1.19 -11.89 -5.26
CA LEU A 346 -0.53 -11.67 -3.97
C LEU A 346 0.91 -12.14 -4.00
N VAL A 347 1.82 -11.29 -3.52
CA VAL A 347 3.24 -11.61 -3.35
C VAL A 347 3.60 -11.41 -1.88
N PHE A 348 3.89 -12.50 -1.19
CA PHE A 348 4.35 -12.49 0.18
C PHE A 348 5.87 -12.32 0.21
N VAL A 349 6.32 -11.21 0.77
CA VAL A 349 7.73 -10.86 0.87
C VAL A 349 8.19 -11.13 2.30
N LEU A 350 8.92 -12.22 2.49
CA LEU A 350 9.38 -12.67 3.79
C LEU A 350 10.67 -11.94 4.15
N VAL A 351 10.64 -11.17 5.21
CA VAL A 351 11.77 -10.40 5.74
C VAL A 351 11.84 -10.53 7.26
N GLY A 352 13.01 -10.32 7.82
CA GLY A 352 13.24 -10.35 9.26
C GLY A 352 14.57 -9.71 9.60
N ASP A 353 15.00 -9.85 10.83
CA ASP A 353 16.30 -9.37 11.26
C ASP A 353 17.43 -10.26 10.71
N PRO A 354 18.49 -9.65 10.17
CA PRO A 354 19.63 -10.41 9.64
C PRO A 354 20.21 -11.41 10.64
N GLU A 355 20.21 -11.06 11.92
CA GLU A 355 20.72 -11.89 13.01
C GLU A 355 19.88 -13.15 13.24
N ILE A 356 18.60 -13.13 12.90
CA ILE A 356 17.67 -14.28 13.01
C ILE A 356 17.71 -15.14 11.75
N ILE A 357 17.85 -14.53 10.57
CA ILE A 357 17.83 -15.22 9.28
C ILE A 357 19.16 -15.92 9.00
N LEU A 358 20.29 -15.25 9.25
CA LEU A 358 21.63 -15.74 8.92
C LEU A 358 21.98 -17.09 9.58
N PRO A 359 21.65 -17.36 10.87
CA PRO A 359 21.95 -18.66 11.50
C PRO A 359 21.19 -19.83 10.85
N ARG A 360 20.01 -19.57 10.25
CA ARG A 360 19.19 -20.60 9.60
C ARG A 360 19.82 -21.12 8.29
N LYS A 361 20.55 -20.23 7.57
CA LYS A 361 21.24 -20.58 6.34
C LYS A 361 22.39 -19.59 6.05
N ARG A 362 23.62 -20.01 6.23
CA ARG A 362 24.85 -19.19 6.07
C ARG A 362 25.39 -19.24 4.64
N GLU A 363 24.66 -18.74 3.66
CA GLU A 363 25.09 -18.70 2.26
C GLU A 363 25.72 -17.38 1.82
N ILE A 364 25.43 -16.28 2.52
CA ILE A 364 25.88 -14.93 2.18
C ILE A 364 26.39 -14.18 3.43
N PRO A 365 27.30 -13.21 3.27
CA PRO A 365 27.74 -12.34 4.38
C PRO A 365 26.59 -11.49 4.95
N MET A 366 26.72 -11.05 6.19
CA MET A 366 25.73 -10.26 6.93
C MET A 366 25.36 -8.95 6.22
N ASP A 367 26.34 -8.25 5.70
CA ASP A 367 26.18 -6.99 4.98
C ASP A 367 25.39 -7.17 3.68
N VAL A 368 25.65 -8.25 2.94
CA VAL A 368 24.91 -8.61 1.73
C VAL A 368 23.46 -8.98 2.05
N LEU A 369 23.23 -9.77 3.13
CA LEU A 369 21.88 -10.10 3.58
C LEU A 369 21.10 -8.84 3.97
N SER A 370 21.73 -7.93 4.71
CA SER A 370 21.12 -6.65 5.11
C SER A 370 20.69 -5.82 3.90
N GLN A 371 21.55 -5.73 2.87
CA GLN A 371 21.21 -5.07 1.61
C GLN A 371 20.05 -5.77 0.87
N GLN A 372 20.06 -7.10 0.79
CA GLN A 372 18.96 -7.86 0.17
C GLN A 372 17.62 -7.61 0.89
N LEU A 373 17.62 -7.57 2.22
CA LEU A 373 16.41 -7.31 3.01
C LEU A 373 15.81 -5.93 2.72
N VAL A 374 16.63 -4.90 2.56
CA VAL A 374 16.17 -3.57 2.13
C VAL A 374 15.57 -3.62 0.72
N LEU A 375 16.22 -4.35 -0.21
CA LEU A 375 15.71 -4.50 -1.58
C LEU A 375 14.38 -5.27 -1.62
N TYR A 376 14.18 -6.29 -0.75
CA TYR A 376 12.91 -7.01 -0.62
C TYR A 376 11.79 -6.10 -0.06
N ARG A 377 12.08 -5.27 0.94
CA ARG A 377 11.11 -4.27 1.43
C ARG A 377 10.72 -3.27 0.32
N ASN A 378 11.70 -2.81 -0.45
CA ASN A 378 11.45 -1.93 -1.61
C ASN A 378 10.65 -2.65 -2.73
N LEU A 379 10.87 -3.96 -2.90
CA LEU A 379 10.08 -4.78 -3.82
C LEU A 379 8.61 -4.83 -3.38
N GLU A 380 8.33 -5.08 -2.11
CA GLU A 380 6.97 -5.11 -1.58
C GLU A 380 6.23 -3.79 -1.85
N ARG A 381 6.88 -2.65 -1.57
CA ARG A 381 6.32 -1.32 -1.83
C ARG A 381 6.03 -1.09 -3.31
N ARG A 382 6.93 -1.52 -4.20
CA ARG A 382 6.75 -1.44 -5.66
C ARG A 382 5.57 -2.28 -6.14
N LEU A 383 5.27 -3.38 -5.48
CA LEU A 383 4.13 -4.24 -5.77
C LEU A 383 2.79 -3.61 -5.35
N GLY A 384 2.81 -2.58 -4.49
CA GLY A 384 1.61 -1.88 -4.04
C GLY A 384 0.60 -2.80 -3.37
N ASP A 385 -0.65 -2.78 -3.82
CA ASP A 385 -1.73 -3.60 -3.24
C ASP A 385 -1.53 -5.11 -3.37
N ARG A 386 -0.59 -5.56 -4.17
CA ARG A 386 -0.26 -6.99 -4.34
C ARG A 386 0.81 -7.47 -3.39
N GLY A 387 1.70 -6.60 -2.92
CA GLY A 387 2.76 -6.94 -1.97
C GLY A 387 2.22 -7.10 -0.56
N ARG A 388 2.72 -8.09 0.17
CA ARG A 388 2.49 -8.29 1.61
C ARG A 388 3.82 -8.55 2.28
N LEU A 389 4.25 -7.65 3.15
CA LEU A 389 5.44 -7.83 3.95
C LEU A 389 5.12 -8.77 5.10
N ILE A 390 5.90 -9.84 5.25
CA ILE A 390 5.75 -10.84 6.30
C ILE A 390 7.01 -10.83 7.16
N ASN A 391 6.83 -10.55 8.44
CA ASN A 391 7.93 -10.59 9.41
C ASN A 391 8.20 -12.04 9.85
N VAL A 392 9.42 -12.53 9.64
CA VAL A 392 9.81 -13.91 10.01
C VAL A 392 10.60 -13.99 11.33
N ASN A 393 10.56 -12.93 12.12
CA ASN A 393 11.15 -12.91 13.46
C ASN A 393 10.29 -13.69 14.47
N ASP A 394 8.98 -13.75 14.23
CA ASP A 394 8.01 -14.41 15.07
C ASP A 394 8.06 -15.95 14.92
N SER A 395 7.25 -16.67 15.69
CA SER A 395 7.15 -18.12 15.58
C SER A 395 6.63 -18.53 14.19
N LEU A 396 6.99 -19.72 13.71
CA LEU A 396 6.51 -20.21 12.41
C LEU A 396 4.98 -20.22 12.34
N GLU A 397 4.31 -20.49 13.44
CA GLU A 397 2.86 -20.57 13.54
C GLU A 397 2.23 -19.18 13.38
N ASP A 398 2.78 -18.15 14.04
CA ASP A 398 2.35 -16.76 13.89
C ASP A 398 2.57 -16.24 12.47
N VAL A 399 3.70 -16.58 11.86
CA VAL A 399 4.01 -16.23 10.46
C VAL A 399 3.00 -16.85 9.50
N ILE A 400 2.62 -18.12 9.71
CA ILE A 400 1.60 -18.81 8.89
C ILE A 400 0.24 -18.14 9.09
N GLU A 401 -0.13 -17.78 10.33
CA GLU A 401 -1.39 -17.06 10.59
C GLU A 401 -1.43 -15.68 9.95
N ASP A 402 -0.33 -14.96 9.96
CA ASP A 402 -0.23 -13.64 9.31
C ASP A 402 -0.42 -13.75 7.79
N VAL A 403 0.29 -14.69 7.14
CA VAL A 403 0.10 -14.98 5.71
C VAL A 403 -1.34 -15.35 5.40
N PHE A 404 -1.93 -16.22 6.23
CA PHE A 404 -3.31 -16.67 6.05
C PHE A 404 -4.31 -15.54 6.31
N GLY A 405 -4.04 -14.66 7.27
CA GLY A 405 -4.81 -13.45 7.54
C GLY A 405 -4.86 -12.49 6.33
N HIS A 406 -3.71 -12.27 5.69
CA HIS A 406 -3.64 -11.47 4.47
C HIS A 406 -4.37 -12.11 3.29
N LEU A 407 -4.29 -13.43 3.14
CA LEU A 407 -5.02 -14.16 2.11
C LEU A 407 -6.54 -14.05 2.35
N LYS A 408 -7.00 -14.21 3.59
CA LYS A 408 -8.43 -14.03 3.96
C LYS A 408 -8.93 -12.62 3.64
N ALA A 409 -8.19 -11.61 4.00
CA ALA A 409 -8.53 -10.22 3.71
C ALA A 409 -8.66 -9.97 2.19
N TYR A 410 -7.72 -10.51 1.40
CA TYR A 410 -7.79 -10.44 -0.06
C TYR A 410 -9.03 -11.14 -0.62
N LEU A 411 -9.33 -12.37 -0.19
CA LEU A 411 -10.48 -13.14 -0.64
C LEU A 411 -11.81 -12.47 -0.28
N ARG A 412 -11.86 -11.72 0.81
CA ARG A 412 -13.02 -10.89 1.21
C ARG A 412 -13.10 -9.56 0.47
N GLY A 413 -12.14 -9.23 -0.40
CA GLY A 413 -12.09 -7.94 -1.09
C GLY A 413 -11.73 -6.75 -0.17
N GLU A 414 -11.17 -7.03 0.99
CA GLU A 414 -10.71 -5.99 1.92
C GLU A 414 -9.47 -5.30 1.37
N LYS A 415 -9.41 -3.96 1.51
CA LYS A 415 -8.20 -3.21 1.16
C LYS A 415 -7.03 -3.65 2.03
N LYS A 416 -5.82 -3.56 1.49
CA LYS A 416 -4.58 -3.81 2.23
C LYS A 416 -4.59 -3.03 3.53
N LYS A 417 -4.55 -3.72 4.67
CA LYS A 417 -4.29 -3.05 5.96
C LYS A 417 -2.86 -2.54 5.94
N SER A 418 -2.65 -1.27 6.29
CA SER A 418 -1.30 -0.76 6.45
C SER A 418 -0.61 -1.60 7.54
N PHE A 419 0.64 -1.97 7.28
CA PHE A 419 1.49 -2.65 8.25
C PHE A 419 1.46 -1.88 9.58
N LYS A 420 1.28 -2.56 10.72
CA LYS A 420 1.50 -1.93 12.03
C LYS A 420 2.94 -1.43 12.04
N ALA A 421 3.12 -0.11 12.17
CA ALA A 421 4.44 0.50 12.23
C ALA A 421 5.26 -0.17 13.33
N ASP A 422 6.39 -0.77 12.95
CA ASP A 422 7.37 -1.26 13.93
C ASP A 422 8.03 -0.03 14.57
N MET A 423 7.56 0.34 15.74
CA MET A 423 8.00 1.53 16.48
C MET A 423 9.47 1.44 16.93
N THR A 424 10.10 0.26 16.87
CA THR A 424 11.50 0.05 17.28
C THR A 424 12.48 0.13 16.11
N ARG A 425 12.00 0.18 14.87
CA ARG A 425 12.83 0.13 13.66
C ARG A 425 13.67 1.40 13.49
N HIS A 426 14.98 1.27 13.35
CA HIS A 426 15.86 2.33 12.92
C HIS A 426 15.71 2.59 11.42
N LEU A 427 15.11 3.72 11.07
CA LEU A 427 14.92 4.15 9.68
C LEU A 427 16.01 5.11 9.26
N ARG A 428 16.48 4.99 8.02
CA ARG A 428 17.43 5.93 7.42
C ARG A 428 16.81 6.63 6.23
N VAL A 429 16.41 7.88 6.38
CA VAL A 429 15.62 8.64 5.41
C VAL A 429 16.35 9.91 5.02
N ALA A 430 16.77 10.00 3.75
CA ALA A 430 17.55 11.14 3.28
C ALA A 430 16.68 12.34 2.91
N GLN A 431 17.10 13.55 3.32
CA GLN A 431 16.52 14.82 2.89
C GLN A 431 17.18 15.27 1.59
N PHE A 432 16.45 15.36 0.50
CA PHE A 432 17.00 15.82 -0.77
C PHE A 432 16.81 17.32 -0.93
N VAL A 433 17.90 18.06 -0.73
CA VAL A 433 17.98 19.53 -0.84
C VAL A 433 19.12 19.90 -1.78
N PRO A 434 18.87 20.08 -3.09
CA PRO A 434 19.93 20.26 -4.09
C PRO A 434 20.91 21.40 -3.83
N HIS A 435 20.47 22.45 -3.16
CA HIS A 435 21.24 23.66 -2.87
C HIS A 435 21.64 23.82 -1.41
N TYR A 436 21.60 22.75 -0.63
CA TYR A 436 22.02 22.76 0.78
C TYR A 436 23.55 22.86 0.93
N PRO A 437 24.11 23.60 1.88
CA PRO A 437 23.42 24.59 2.74
C PRO A 437 23.15 25.90 2.01
N SER A 438 22.05 26.56 2.32
CA SER A 438 21.72 27.91 1.88
C SER A 438 21.12 28.71 3.05
N VAL A 439 20.96 30.00 2.85
CA VAL A 439 20.36 30.91 3.86
C VAL A 439 18.81 30.81 3.84
N GLU A 440 18.24 30.03 2.94
CA GLU A 440 16.82 29.90 2.75
C GLU A 440 16.13 29.05 3.81
N GLY A 441 14.84 29.27 4.05
CA GLY A 441 14.04 28.58 5.07
C GLY A 441 14.03 27.06 4.97
N ILE A 442 14.10 26.49 3.76
CA ILE A 442 14.19 25.01 3.56
C ILE A 442 15.50 24.46 4.17
N SER A 443 16.62 25.18 4.02
CA SER A 443 17.88 24.74 4.62
C SER A 443 17.86 24.85 6.15
N ALA A 444 17.24 25.88 6.70
CA ALA A 444 17.03 26.01 8.14
C ALA A 444 16.15 24.87 8.69
N TYR A 445 15.05 24.56 7.99
CA TYR A 445 14.19 23.41 8.30
C TYR A 445 14.98 22.10 8.34
N CYS A 446 15.70 21.78 7.26
CA CYS A 446 16.45 20.53 7.18
C CYS A 446 17.56 20.43 8.23
N ARG A 447 18.21 21.57 8.58
CA ARG A 447 19.23 21.62 9.63
C ARG A 447 18.63 21.30 11.00
N GLY A 448 17.59 22.03 11.41
CA GLY A 448 16.95 21.82 12.70
C GLY A 448 16.38 20.42 12.85
N LEU A 449 15.67 19.94 11.82
CA LEU A 449 15.09 18.61 11.81
C LEU A 449 16.16 17.51 11.85
N SER A 450 17.20 17.57 11.00
CA SER A 450 18.26 16.55 10.94
C SER A 450 19.07 16.49 12.23
N LYS A 451 19.36 17.63 12.86
CA LYS A 451 20.03 17.70 14.16
C LYS A 451 19.25 16.89 15.20
N GLU A 452 17.97 17.20 15.40
CA GLU A 452 17.15 16.51 16.41
C GLU A 452 16.88 15.04 16.07
N MET A 453 16.63 14.73 14.81
CA MET A 453 16.44 13.34 14.39
C MET A 453 17.68 12.48 14.62
N ASN A 454 18.87 13.02 14.35
CA ASN A 454 20.13 12.30 14.58
C ASN A 454 20.47 12.17 16.08
N LEU A 455 19.94 13.04 16.96
CA LEU A 455 20.01 12.87 18.42
C LEU A 455 19.12 11.72 18.89
N ILE A 456 17.92 11.58 18.32
CA ILE A 456 16.98 10.49 18.66
C ILE A 456 17.47 9.16 18.07
N SER A 457 17.92 9.17 16.82
CA SER A 457 18.39 7.99 16.09
C SER A 457 19.59 8.33 15.21
N PRO A 458 20.81 8.01 15.64
CA PRO A 458 22.05 8.40 14.93
C PRO A 458 22.05 7.96 13.46
N ARG A 459 22.47 8.86 12.58
CA ARG A 459 22.53 8.67 11.12
C ARG A 459 21.19 8.38 10.44
N SER A 460 20.08 8.69 11.10
CA SER A 460 18.73 8.42 10.54
C SER A 460 18.32 9.40 9.45
N CYS A 461 18.92 10.62 9.43
CA CYS A 461 18.46 11.72 8.60
C CYS A 461 19.60 12.42 7.83
N PRO A 462 20.29 11.72 6.88
CA PRO A 462 21.33 12.35 6.07
C PRO A 462 20.73 13.34 5.06
N VAL A 463 21.51 14.38 4.68
CA VAL A 463 21.09 15.35 3.65
C VAL A 463 21.83 15.12 2.35
N ILE A 464 21.10 14.91 1.25
CA ILE A 464 21.64 14.80 -0.10
C ILE A 464 21.74 16.21 -0.71
N THR A 465 22.95 16.67 -1.01
CA THR A 465 23.19 17.94 -1.68
C THR A 465 23.96 17.80 -2.98
N LEU A 466 23.67 18.69 -3.94
CA LEU A 466 24.34 18.75 -5.25
C LEU A 466 25.25 19.98 -5.39
N ARG A 467 25.45 20.73 -4.33
CA ARG A 467 26.23 21.96 -4.35
C ARG A 467 27.71 21.68 -4.59
N THR A 468 28.37 22.49 -5.40
CA THR A 468 29.80 22.30 -5.72
C THR A 468 30.74 22.69 -4.58
N GLU A 469 30.37 23.73 -3.85
CA GLU A 469 31.12 24.21 -2.68
C GLU A 469 30.26 24.14 -1.44
N LEU A 470 30.81 23.58 -0.39
CA LEU A 470 30.16 23.52 0.92
C LEU A 470 30.77 24.61 1.82
N LYS A 471 30.00 25.66 2.14
CA LYS A 471 30.36 26.72 3.07
C LYS A 471 29.36 26.74 4.21
N ASN A 472 29.81 27.11 5.44
CA ASN A 472 28.95 27.25 6.63
C ASN A 472 28.26 25.95 7.10
N LEU A 473 29.01 24.87 7.22
CA LEU A 473 28.53 23.63 7.85
C LEU A 473 28.70 23.74 9.38
N SER A 474 27.66 23.31 10.11
CA SER A 474 27.70 23.21 11.58
C SER A 474 28.47 21.99 12.10
N GLY A 475 28.78 21.03 11.24
CA GLY A 475 29.53 19.82 11.60
C GLY A 475 28.69 18.66 12.14
N ASP A 476 27.42 18.88 12.49
CA ASP A 476 26.53 17.86 13.11
C ASP A 476 25.68 17.09 12.11
N GLU A 477 25.71 17.47 10.83
CA GLU A 477 24.87 16.92 9.78
C GLU A 477 25.63 15.87 8.97
N GLU A 478 25.04 14.71 8.74
CA GLU A 478 25.56 13.75 7.79
C GLU A 478 25.21 14.18 6.36
N LEU A 479 26.22 14.52 5.56
CA LEU A 479 26.03 14.97 4.18
C LEU A 479 26.38 13.87 3.18
N LEU A 480 25.44 13.56 2.30
CA LEU A 480 25.65 12.79 1.08
C LEU A 480 25.90 13.76 -0.08
N HIS A 481 27.18 14.08 -0.30
CA HIS A 481 27.61 15.15 -1.17
C HIS A 481 27.91 14.67 -2.59
N TYR A 482 27.16 15.17 -3.56
CA TYR A 482 27.27 14.85 -4.97
C TYR A 482 27.44 16.12 -5.81
N PRO A 483 28.64 16.71 -5.87
CA PRO A 483 28.87 17.97 -6.59
C PRO A 483 28.41 17.89 -8.03
N HIS A 484 27.60 18.84 -8.47
CA HIS A 484 27.06 18.82 -9.82
C HIS A 484 26.88 20.23 -10.38
N ASP A 485 27.87 20.64 -11.17
CA ASP A 485 27.85 21.89 -11.92
C ASP A 485 27.38 21.63 -13.34
N SER A 486 26.05 21.64 -13.55
CA SER A 486 25.48 21.50 -14.89
C SER A 486 24.53 22.64 -15.21
N ARG A 487 24.74 23.27 -16.36
CA ARG A 487 23.82 24.26 -16.91
C ARG A 487 22.43 23.69 -17.24
N ASN A 488 22.32 22.35 -17.36
CA ASN A 488 21.03 21.71 -17.54
C ASN A 488 20.32 21.50 -16.16
N PRO A 489 19.24 22.22 -15.87
CA PRO A 489 18.56 22.14 -14.58
C PRO A 489 17.90 20.76 -14.34
N MET A 490 17.76 19.94 -15.40
CA MET A 490 17.16 18.61 -15.33
C MET A 490 18.20 17.47 -15.22
N SER A 491 19.51 17.78 -15.19
CA SER A 491 20.54 16.77 -15.05
C SER A 491 20.80 16.41 -13.58
N LEU A 492 21.14 15.13 -13.36
CA LEU A 492 21.54 14.60 -12.04
C LEU A 492 22.92 13.95 -12.15
N PRO A 493 23.74 13.96 -11.08
CA PRO A 493 25.02 13.26 -11.05
C PRO A 493 24.85 11.76 -11.30
N LYS A 494 25.72 11.18 -12.11
CA LYS A 494 25.68 9.74 -12.39
C LYS A 494 25.98 8.89 -11.17
N ASN A 495 26.93 9.32 -10.33
CA ASN A 495 27.26 8.64 -9.09
C ASN A 495 26.09 8.63 -8.09
N LEU A 496 25.34 9.73 -7.94
CA LEU A 496 24.11 9.73 -7.12
C LEU A 496 23.13 8.63 -7.60
N ILE A 497 22.92 8.54 -8.91
CA ILE A 497 22.00 7.54 -9.47
C ILE A 497 22.50 6.12 -9.23
N LEU A 498 23.77 5.86 -9.42
CA LEU A 498 24.39 4.55 -9.18
C LEU A 498 24.34 4.15 -7.69
N ASP A 499 24.63 5.09 -6.79
CA ASP A 499 24.62 4.84 -5.34
C ASP A 499 23.21 4.55 -4.84
N LEU A 500 22.18 5.24 -5.37
CA LEU A 500 20.80 4.95 -5.09
C LEU A 500 20.34 3.61 -5.71
N GLU A 501 20.75 3.30 -6.94
CA GLU A 501 20.42 2.02 -7.58
C GLU A 501 21.01 0.82 -6.84
N ASN A 502 22.21 0.97 -6.28
CA ASN A 502 22.90 -0.06 -5.49
C ASN A 502 22.59 0.03 -3.99
N ASN A 503 21.81 1.02 -3.58
CA ASN A 503 21.48 1.33 -2.20
C ASN A 503 22.72 1.40 -1.26
N VAL A 504 23.78 2.02 -1.73
CA VAL A 504 25.07 2.14 -1.00
C VAL A 504 24.89 2.74 0.40
N HIS A 505 23.97 3.69 0.53
CA HIS A 505 23.67 4.38 1.80
C HIS A 505 22.58 3.72 2.64
N GLN A 506 22.05 2.56 2.22
CA GLN A 506 21.02 1.82 2.95
C GLN A 506 19.78 2.67 3.29
N LEU A 507 19.32 3.51 2.35
CA LEU A 507 18.19 4.39 2.56
C LEU A 507 16.87 3.63 2.52
N ASP A 508 16.05 3.85 3.51
CA ASP A 508 14.66 3.35 3.54
C ASP A 508 13.72 4.22 2.71
N GLY A 509 14.04 5.51 2.59
CA GLY A 509 13.27 6.47 1.82
C GLY A 509 14.01 7.78 1.57
N VAL A 510 13.38 8.64 0.78
CA VAL A 510 13.87 10.00 0.50
C VAL A 510 12.75 11.00 0.73
N VAL A 511 13.07 12.16 1.30
CA VAL A 511 12.15 13.28 1.40
C VAL A 511 12.53 14.35 0.39
N PHE A 512 11.60 14.76 -0.43
CA PHE A 512 11.77 15.86 -1.37
C PHE A 512 11.28 17.17 -0.79
N HIS A 513 12.06 18.21 -0.91
CA HIS A 513 11.74 19.54 -0.45
C HIS A 513 11.58 20.53 -1.59
N GLY A 514 10.55 21.38 -1.47
CA GLY A 514 10.25 22.47 -2.39
C GLY A 514 9.43 22.07 -3.61
N ALA A 515 8.38 22.82 -3.85
CA ALA A 515 7.54 22.72 -5.03
C ALA A 515 8.27 23.27 -6.29
N TYR A 516 7.84 22.77 -7.46
CA TYR A 516 8.33 23.21 -8.77
C TYR A 516 9.85 23.10 -9.01
N HIS A 517 10.51 22.15 -8.36
CA HIS A 517 11.95 21.96 -8.51
C HIS A 517 12.30 20.88 -9.57
N PRO A 518 13.01 21.24 -10.68
CA PRO A 518 13.30 20.31 -11.79
C PRO A 518 14.04 19.03 -11.37
N LYS A 519 15.04 19.15 -10.49
CA LYS A 519 15.84 18.01 -10.03
C LYS A 519 15.03 17.04 -9.18
N VAL A 520 14.02 17.52 -8.42
CA VAL A 520 13.06 16.68 -7.70
C VAL A 520 12.27 15.82 -8.69
N GLY A 521 11.72 16.43 -9.74
CA GLY A 521 10.99 15.71 -10.78
C GLY A 521 11.82 14.64 -11.49
N MET A 522 13.12 14.89 -11.68
CA MET A 522 14.05 13.92 -12.29
C MET A 522 14.42 12.80 -11.33
N LEU A 523 14.77 13.12 -10.07
CA LEU A 523 15.13 12.11 -9.07
C LEU A 523 13.94 11.22 -8.74
N ARG A 524 12.72 11.77 -8.58
CA ARG A 524 11.49 11.01 -8.43
C ARG A 524 11.38 9.89 -9.47
N ARG A 525 11.66 10.20 -10.75
CA ARG A 525 11.57 9.23 -11.84
C ARG A 525 12.51 8.03 -11.64
N HIS A 526 13.70 8.27 -11.08
CA HIS A 526 14.66 7.22 -10.74
C HIS A 526 14.20 6.44 -9.50
N LEU A 527 13.81 7.12 -8.41
CA LEU A 527 13.35 6.47 -7.18
C LEU A 527 12.14 5.56 -7.44
N THR A 528 11.13 6.06 -8.17
CA THR A 528 9.97 5.24 -8.56
C THR A 528 10.39 4.00 -9.35
N ARG A 529 11.40 4.10 -10.25
CA ARG A 529 11.88 2.97 -11.04
C ARG A 529 12.64 1.93 -10.22
N ILE A 530 13.39 2.36 -9.21
CA ILE A 530 14.18 1.45 -8.36
C ILE A 530 13.40 0.97 -7.13
N GLY A 531 12.23 1.55 -6.86
CA GLY A 531 11.35 1.16 -5.75
C GLY A 531 11.70 1.78 -4.40
N ILE A 532 12.52 2.85 -4.37
CA ILE A 532 12.75 3.62 -3.14
C ILE A 532 11.57 4.58 -2.97
N PRO A 533 10.82 4.49 -1.87
CA PRO A 533 9.70 5.38 -1.59
C PRO A 533 10.17 6.78 -1.25
N PHE A 534 9.29 7.76 -1.43
CA PHE A 534 9.60 9.13 -1.05
C PHE A 534 8.37 9.84 -0.49
N ILE A 535 8.61 10.74 0.45
CA ILE A 535 7.66 11.72 0.96
C ILE A 535 7.95 13.05 0.26
N PHE A 536 6.91 13.85 0.05
CA PHE A 536 7.04 15.17 -0.56
C PHE A 536 6.61 16.27 0.40
N VAL A 537 7.48 17.27 0.60
CA VAL A 537 7.25 18.46 1.41
C VAL A 537 7.29 19.70 0.50
N PRO A 538 6.15 20.21 0.05
CA PRO A 538 6.13 21.33 -0.89
C PRO A 538 6.67 22.62 -0.30
N HIS A 539 6.59 22.84 1.00
CA HIS A 539 6.86 24.05 1.77
C HIS A 539 5.93 25.22 1.51
N ASP A 540 5.40 25.35 0.30
CA ASP A 540 4.42 26.38 -0.05
C ASP A 540 3.04 25.76 -0.34
N PRO A 541 1.93 26.43 -0.02
CA PRO A 541 0.60 25.97 -0.37
C PRO A 541 0.37 26.03 -1.88
N TYR A 542 -0.41 25.10 -2.43
CA TYR A 542 -0.83 25.14 -3.83
C TYR A 542 -2.02 26.06 -4.04
N VAL A 543 -1.83 27.37 -3.82
CA VAL A 543 -2.89 28.37 -4.01
C VAL A 543 -2.86 28.93 -5.44
N PRO A 544 -4.03 29.33 -6.01
CA PRO A 544 -4.11 29.83 -7.37
C PRO A 544 -3.22 31.04 -7.65
N GLU A 545 -3.02 31.90 -6.68
CA GLU A 545 -2.20 33.12 -6.77
C GLU A 545 -0.72 32.79 -7.10
N LEU A 546 -0.18 31.70 -6.60
CA LEU A 546 1.18 31.24 -6.91
C LEU A 546 1.35 30.83 -8.39
N THR A 547 0.28 30.48 -9.08
CA THR A 547 0.33 30.00 -10.47
C THR A 547 0.30 31.14 -11.50
N GLN A 548 -0.08 32.36 -11.13
CA GLN A 548 -0.27 33.47 -12.08
C GLN A 548 1.05 34.02 -12.65
N HIS A 549 2.12 34.08 -11.85
CA HIS A 549 3.44 34.44 -12.35
C HIS A 549 4.09 33.31 -13.15
N HIS A 550 4.51 33.56 -14.40
CA HIS A 550 5.04 32.58 -15.35
C HIS A 550 4.08 31.40 -15.63
N ALA A 551 2.79 31.68 -15.78
CA ALA A 551 1.69 30.74 -15.86
C ALA A 551 1.94 29.56 -16.85
N LEU A 552 2.42 29.82 -18.07
CA LEU A 552 2.68 28.79 -19.06
C LEU A 552 3.81 27.82 -18.63
N ARG A 553 4.92 28.37 -18.11
CA ARG A 553 6.07 27.56 -17.65
C ARG A 553 5.69 26.70 -16.44
N LYS A 554 4.97 27.28 -15.48
CA LYS A 554 4.46 26.57 -14.31
C LYS A 554 3.40 25.54 -14.70
N TRP A 555 2.52 25.84 -15.65
CA TRP A 555 1.53 24.91 -16.18
C TRP A 555 2.18 23.67 -16.80
N VAL A 556 3.20 23.85 -17.67
CA VAL A 556 3.95 22.73 -18.26
C VAL A 556 4.63 21.90 -17.17
N PHE A 557 5.31 22.58 -16.22
CA PHE A 557 6.02 21.91 -15.13
C PHE A 557 5.06 21.11 -14.24
N TRP A 558 3.90 21.66 -13.92
CA TRP A 558 2.82 21.04 -13.18
C TRP A 558 2.40 19.71 -13.80
N HIS A 559 2.10 19.69 -15.08
CA HIS A 559 1.61 18.49 -15.77
C HIS A 559 2.70 17.45 -16.02
N VAL A 560 3.94 17.85 -16.23
CA VAL A 560 5.05 16.95 -16.55
C VAL A 560 5.69 16.38 -15.30
N PHE A 561 5.88 17.17 -14.26
CA PHE A 561 6.66 16.78 -13.08
C PHE A 561 5.84 16.78 -11.79
N GLU A 562 5.25 17.94 -11.41
CA GLU A 562 4.72 18.16 -10.07
C GLU A 562 3.55 17.24 -9.74
N LYS A 563 2.54 17.21 -10.58
CA LYS A 563 1.38 16.33 -10.44
C LYS A 563 1.76 14.84 -10.30
N ARG A 564 2.84 14.44 -11.01
CA ARG A 564 3.36 13.07 -10.90
C ARG A 564 4.18 12.87 -9.62
N THR A 565 4.87 13.90 -9.15
CA THR A 565 5.60 13.84 -7.87
C THR A 565 4.62 13.63 -6.73
N ILE A 566 3.58 14.43 -6.65
CA ILE A 566 2.53 14.28 -5.64
C ILE A 566 1.91 12.88 -5.72
N ARG A 567 1.46 12.42 -6.89
CA ARG A 567 0.80 11.11 -7.05
C ARG A 567 1.66 9.90 -6.72
N ASN A 568 2.97 10.00 -6.84
CA ASN A 568 3.89 8.89 -6.60
C ASN A 568 4.51 8.95 -5.20
N ALA A 569 4.29 10.01 -4.44
CA ALA A 569 4.71 10.08 -3.05
C ALA A 569 3.89 9.09 -2.19
N VAL A 570 4.51 8.51 -1.18
CA VAL A 570 3.78 7.65 -0.22
C VAL A 570 2.95 8.49 0.75
N ALA A 571 3.38 9.72 1.01
CA ALA A 571 2.64 10.74 1.76
C ALA A 571 3.11 12.15 1.34
N VAL A 572 2.31 13.16 1.64
CA VAL A 572 2.68 14.58 1.55
C VAL A 572 2.69 15.17 2.95
N GLN A 573 3.84 15.72 3.36
CA GLN A 573 3.93 16.45 4.60
C GLN A 573 3.60 17.92 4.34
N LEU A 574 2.69 18.47 5.12
CA LEU A 574 2.24 19.85 5.10
C LEU A 574 2.73 20.56 6.36
N LEU A 575 3.03 21.85 6.26
CA LEU A 575 3.49 22.64 7.40
C LEU A 575 2.31 23.23 8.20
N ALA A 576 1.14 23.31 7.60
CA ALA A 576 -0.08 23.83 8.22
C ALA A 576 -1.31 23.07 7.72
N GLY A 577 -2.36 22.98 8.54
CA GLY A 577 -3.59 22.26 8.23
C GLY A 577 -4.36 22.86 7.05
N GLU A 578 -4.32 24.17 6.92
CA GLU A 578 -4.99 24.91 5.84
C GLU A 578 -4.45 24.56 4.44
N HIS A 579 -3.23 24.03 4.36
CA HIS A 579 -2.62 23.60 3.08
C HIS A 579 -3.24 22.31 2.53
N GLU A 580 -3.99 21.57 3.32
CA GLU A 580 -4.62 20.32 2.87
C GLU A 580 -5.76 20.59 1.89
N LYS A 581 -6.59 21.59 2.16
CA LYS A 581 -7.76 21.92 1.33
C LYS A 581 -7.39 22.21 -0.13
N PRO A 582 -6.43 23.09 -0.46
CA PRO A 582 -5.99 23.31 -1.85
C PRO A 582 -5.50 22.03 -2.53
N LEU A 583 -4.81 21.14 -1.80
CA LEU A 583 -4.33 19.88 -2.34
C LEU A 583 -5.50 18.94 -2.71
N ARG A 584 -6.53 18.87 -1.86
CA ARG A 584 -7.75 18.08 -2.10
C ARG A 584 -8.55 18.63 -3.28
N GLU A 585 -8.69 19.96 -3.40
CA GLU A 585 -9.36 20.63 -4.52
C GLU A 585 -8.69 20.36 -5.87
N LEU A 586 -7.38 20.14 -5.90
CA LEU A 586 -6.62 19.71 -7.07
C LEU A 586 -6.81 18.23 -7.43
N GLY A 587 -7.62 17.48 -6.67
CA GLY A 587 -8.00 16.10 -6.93
C GLY A 587 -6.96 15.07 -6.50
N PHE A 588 -6.17 15.37 -5.44
CA PHE A 588 -5.24 14.41 -4.86
C PHE A 588 -5.85 13.77 -3.62
N ASP A 589 -6.04 12.46 -3.70
CA ASP A 589 -6.40 11.59 -2.57
C ASP A 589 -5.14 10.81 -2.13
N ILE A 590 -4.26 11.49 -1.42
CA ILE A 590 -2.98 10.97 -0.92
C ILE A 590 -2.92 11.18 0.59
N PRO A 591 -2.28 10.29 1.37
CA PRO A 591 -2.03 10.53 2.79
C PRO A 591 -1.32 11.85 3.01
N THR A 592 -1.86 12.69 3.89
CA THR A 592 -1.29 13.96 4.30
C THR A 592 -0.97 13.94 5.79
N GLU A 593 0.17 14.51 6.15
CA GLU A 593 0.63 14.63 7.53
C GLU A 593 0.97 16.10 7.80
N VAL A 594 0.37 16.67 8.85
CA VAL A 594 0.64 18.06 9.23
C VAL A 594 1.69 18.07 10.33
N ILE A 595 2.88 18.57 9.99
CA ILE A 595 4.01 18.70 10.92
C ILE A 595 4.56 20.11 10.76
N PRO A 596 4.32 21.00 11.74
CA PRO A 596 4.82 22.37 11.70
C PRO A 596 6.34 22.43 11.85
N ASN A 597 6.91 23.55 11.44
CA ASN A 597 8.31 23.84 11.70
C ASN A 597 8.54 24.06 13.20
N GLY A 598 9.74 23.68 13.65
CA GLY A 598 10.21 23.98 15.00
C GLY A 598 11.11 25.20 15.09
N CYS A 599 11.49 25.53 16.30
CA CYS A 599 12.54 26.50 16.61
C CYS A 599 13.60 25.88 17.55
N GLU A 600 14.78 26.50 17.61
CA GLU A 600 15.87 26.12 18.50
C GLU A 600 15.73 26.86 19.84
N LEU A 601 15.48 26.13 20.93
CA LEU A 601 15.30 26.75 22.25
C LEU A 601 16.61 27.26 22.84
N GLU A 602 17.76 26.69 22.47
CA GLU A 602 19.08 27.13 22.91
C GLU A 602 19.36 28.58 22.53
N THR A 603 18.75 29.07 21.46
CA THR A 603 18.89 30.44 20.99
C THR A 603 18.24 31.49 21.91
N ILE A 604 17.41 31.08 22.89
CA ILE A 604 16.86 31.99 23.89
C ILE A 604 17.97 32.69 24.68
N SER A 605 19.09 32.04 24.88
CA SER A 605 20.26 32.62 25.55
C SER A 605 20.93 33.77 24.77
N GLU A 606 20.65 33.88 23.46
CA GLU A 606 21.13 35.01 22.63
C GLU A 606 20.36 36.33 22.90
N ILE A 607 19.20 36.23 23.56
CA ILE A 607 18.40 37.42 23.88
C ILE A 607 19.14 38.20 24.98
N PRO A 608 19.44 39.51 24.78
CA PRO A 608 20.11 40.32 25.77
C PRO A 608 19.32 40.40 27.09
N ASP A 609 20.04 40.51 28.24
CA ASP A 609 19.41 40.67 29.58
C ASP A 609 18.55 41.95 29.66
N GLN A 610 18.92 43.00 28.92
CA GLN A 610 18.14 44.24 28.79
C GLN A 610 17.38 44.26 27.45
N VAL A 611 16.25 43.61 27.40
CA VAL A 611 15.34 43.69 26.25
C VAL A 611 14.32 44.79 26.42
N ARG A 612 13.90 45.35 25.29
CA ARG A 612 12.75 46.25 25.26
C ARG A 612 11.50 45.54 25.77
N ILE A 613 10.86 46.08 26.79
CA ILE A 613 9.55 45.58 27.21
C ILE A 613 8.52 46.10 26.19
N PRO A 614 7.73 45.25 25.55
CA PRO A 614 6.76 45.67 24.56
C PRO A 614 5.78 46.74 25.13
N GLY A 615 5.59 47.81 24.40
CA GLY A 615 4.64 48.84 24.78
C GLY A 615 5.12 49.88 25.79
N THR A 616 6.35 49.80 26.33
CA THR A 616 6.84 50.72 27.38
C THR A 616 7.65 51.92 26.87
N GLY A 617 8.10 51.91 25.61
CA GLY A 617 8.89 53.06 25.04
C GLY A 617 8.03 54.20 24.60
N ASP A 618 8.63 55.40 24.46
CA ASP A 618 7.98 56.64 23.99
C ASP A 618 7.44 56.48 22.54
N ARG A 619 8.12 55.67 21.70
CA ARG A 619 7.74 55.35 20.34
C ARG A 619 7.54 53.84 20.19
N VAL A 620 6.46 53.43 19.55
CA VAL A 620 6.13 52.04 19.23
C VAL A 620 6.91 51.59 17.98
N ARG A 621 7.55 50.43 18.03
CA ARG A 621 8.25 49.81 16.91
C ARG A 621 7.52 48.57 16.41
N ILE A 622 6.91 48.73 15.23
CA ILE A 622 6.33 47.63 14.49
C ILE A 622 7.38 47.13 13.49
N GLN A 623 7.72 45.84 13.53
CA GLN A 623 8.84 45.32 12.77
C GLN A 623 8.40 44.17 11.86
N PHE A 624 8.90 44.25 10.62
CA PHE A 624 8.90 43.14 9.68
C PHE A 624 10.34 42.60 9.56
N ILE A 625 10.50 41.27 9.58
CA ILE A 625 11.79 40.59 9.29
C ILE A 625 11.57 39.57 8.16
N GLY A 626 12.31 39.70 7.07
CA GLY A 626 12.24 38.81 5.93
C GLY A 626 12.79 39.41 4.65
N ARG A 627 12.67 38.68 3.56
CA ARG A 627 13.03 39.18 2.23
C ARG A 627 12.12 40.36 1.86
N MET A 628 12.71 41.41 1.32
CA MET A 628 11.94 42.54 0.80
C MET A 628 11.33 42.20 -0.57
N ASP A 629 10.25 41.42 -0.52
CA ASP A 629 9.49 40.91 -1.65
C ASP A 629 8.07 41.49 -1.58
N ARG A 630 7.77 42.38 -2.49
CA ARG A 630 6.49 43.09 -2.55
C ARG A 630 5.32 42.11 -2.82
N ASN A 631 5.49 41.24 -3.78
CA ASN A 631 4.41 40.40 -4.27
C ASN A 631 4.06 39.23 -3.34
N HIS A 632 5.08 38.62 -2.74
CA HIS A 632 4.90 37.43 -1.85
C HIS A 632 4.64 37.89 -0.42
N LYS A 633 5.50 38.78 0.09
CA LYS A 633 5.45 39.24 1.48
C LYS A 633 4.44 40.40 1.71
N GLY A 634 3.84 40.97 0.67
CA GLY A 634 2.80 41.97 0.81
C GLY A 634 3.28 43.28 1.39
N LEU A 635 4.57 43.63 1.20
CA LEU A 635 5.16 44.84 1.78
C LEU A 635 4.60 46.14 1.17
N ASP A 636 4.15 46.10 -0.06
CA ASP A 636 3.39 47.19 -0.70
C ASP A 636 2.10 47.52 0.07
N LEU A 637 1.33 46.45 0.40
CA LEU A 637 0.10 46.57 1.20
C LEU A 637 0.40 47.12 2.59
N LEU A 638 1.51 46.65 3.19
CA LEU A 638 1.92 47.11 4.54
C LEU A 638 2.26 48.62 4.53
N VAL A 639 3.08 49.07 3.59
CA VAL A 639 3.49 50.49 3.52
C VAL A 639 2.28 51.40 3.23
N GLU A 640 1.37 50.96 2.36
CA GLU A 640 0.13 51.73 2.07
C GLU A 640 -0.80 51.76 3.30
N ALA A 641 -1.02 50.62 3.98
CA ALA A 641 -1.83 50.53 5.18
C ALA A 641 -1.24 51.37 6.32
N PHE A 642 0.08 51.30 6.52
CA PHE A 642 0.78 52.09 7.52
C PHE A 642 0.67 53.59 7.23
N GLY A 643 0.71 54.02 5.95
CA GLY A 643 0.50 55.37 5.54
C GLY A 643 -0.90 55.89 5.87
N GLN A 644 -1.94 55.07 5.77
CA GLN A 644 -3.30 55.40 6.20
C GLN A 644 -3.41 55.43 7.72
N PHE A 645 -2.82 54.45 8.40
CA PHE A 645 -2.84 54.32 9.84
C PHE A 645 -2.23 55.48 10.59
N VAL A 646 -1.04 56.01 10.21
CA VAL A 646 -0.37 57.12 10.88
C VAL A 646 -0.97 58.49 10.61
N ARG A 647 -1.94 58.59 9.70
CA ARG A 647 -2.72 59.84 9.49
C ARG A 647 -3.76 60.06 10.57
N GLU A 648 -4.10 59.06 11.34
CA GLU A 648 -4.94 59.16 12.50
C GLU A 648 -4.10 59.76 13.65
N GLU A 649 -4.49 60.92 14.21
CA GLU A 649 -3.68 61.66 15.21
C GLU A 649 -3.28 60.84 16.44
N SER A 650 -4.03 59.82 16.78
CA SER A 650 -3.78 58.90 17.90
C SER A 650 -2.55 58.02 17.74
N PHE A 651 -1.97 57.87 16.55
CA PHE A 651 -0.90 56.91 16.24
C PHE A 651 0.39 57.60 15.77
N ASN A 652 0.58 58.87 16.12
CA ASN A 652 1.76 59.66 15.72
C ASN A 652 3.11 59.15 16.25
N GLU A 653 3.13 58.21 17.23
CA GLU A 653 4.35 57.72 17.89
C GLU A 653 4.70 56.29 17.47
N VAL A 654 4.21 55.80 16.28
CA VAL A 654 4.49 54.45 15.78
C VAL A 654 5.48 54.54 14.61
N ASP A 655 6.47 53.69 14.60
CA ASP A 655 7.47 53.54 13.54
C ASP A 655 7.41 52.13 12.95
N LEU A 656 7.56 52.00 11.61
CA LEU A 656 7.66 50.77 10.89
C LEU A 656 9.09 50.46 10.49
N ILE A 657 9.61 49.33 10.87
CA ILE A 657 10.99 48.90 10.60
C ILE A 657 10.93 47.66 9.67
N LEU A 658 11.55 47.77 8.50
CA LEU A 658 11.65 46.70 7.51
C LEU A 658 13.10 46.22 7.48
N THR A 659 13.30 44.96 7.96
CA THR A 659 14.64 44.34 8.10
C THR A 659 14.76 43.13 7.18
N GLY A 660 15.82 43.08 6.37
CA GLY A 660 16.11 41.90 5.56
C GLY A 660 16.81 42.17 4.25
N ASN A 661 17.01 41.08 3.49
CA ASN A 661 17.66 41.14 2.19
C ASN A 661 16.74 41.79 1.13
N ASP A 662 17.36 42.62 0.29
CA ASP A 662 16.67 43.14 -0.90
C ASP A 662 16.43 41.99 -1.90
N TRP A 663 15.20 41.97 -2.44
CA TRP A 663 14.76 41.04 -3.48
C TRP A 663 14.33 41.77 -4.73
N GLU A 664 15.06 42.81 -5.07
CA GLU A 664 14.85 43.73 -6.20
C GLU A 664 13.63 44.70 -6.04
N ASP A 665 12.96 44.71 -4.87
CA ASP A 665 11.77 45.51 -4.60
C ASP A 665 12.02 46.69 -3.63
N ARG A 666 13.20 46.79 -3.02
CA ARG A 666 13.49 47.76 -1.98
C ARG A 666 13.32 49.22 -2.48
N GLU A 667 13.89 49.54 -3.65
CA GLU A 667 13.82 50.88 -4.23
C GLU A 667 12.36 51.31 -4.49
N GLU A 668 11.52 50.37 -4.94
CA GLU A 668 10.09 50.67 -5.18
C GLU A 668 9.35 50.91 -3.86
N LEU A 669 9.66 50.16 -2.79
CA LEU A 669 9.07 50.33 -1.46
C LEU A 669 9.53 51.63 -0.81
N GLU A 670 10.79 52.05 -0.93
CA GLU A 670 11.30 53.33 -0.50
C GLU A 670 10.62 54.48 -1.23
N ASN A 671 10.47 54.38 -2.55
CA ASN A 671 9.74 55.37 -3.35
C ASN A 671 8.25 55.48 -2.97
N LEU A 672 7.59 54.32 -2.67
CA LEU A 672 6.22 54.32 -2.17
C LEU A 672 6.11 55.04 -0.82
N SER A 673 7.03 54.71 0.11
CA SER A 673 7.11 55.39 1.41
C SER A 673 7.27 56.90 1.29
N LEU A 674 8.17 57.36 0.41
CA LEU A 674 8.35 58.80 0.12
C LEU A 674 7.09 59.47 -0.44
N LYS A 675 6.41 58.82 -1.39
CA LYS A 675 5.15 59.34 -1.98
C LYS A 675 4.04 59.51 -0.94
N LEU A 676 4.02 58.60 0.06
CA LEU A 676 3.04 58.66 1.13
C LEU A 676 3.44 59.60 2.29
N GLY A 677 4.61 60.26 2.22
CA GLY A 677 5.12 61.17 3.25
C GLY A 677 5.65 60.47 4.51
N LEU A 678 6.11 59.24 4.38
CA LEU A 678 6.52 58.37 5.52
C LEU A 678 8.03 58.30 5.75
N LYS A 679 8.82 59.23 5.18
CA LYS A 679 10.29 59.24 5.21
C LYS A 679 10.87 59.07 6.62
N ASP A 680 10.27 59.72 7.60
CA ASP A 680 10.77 59.70 9.01
C ASP A 680 10.03 58.69 9.89
N ARG A 681 9.27 57.75 9.28
CA ARG A 681 8.42 56.79 9.97
C ARG A 681 8.61 55.32 9.50
N VAL A 682 9.12 55.15 8.30
CA VAL A 682 9.43 53.82 7.73
C VAL A 682 10.95 53.70 7.53
N PHE A 683 11.55 52.73 8.15
CA PHE A 683 13.00 52.51 8.14
C PHE A 683 13.36 51.19 7.47
N PHE A 684 14.26 51.26 6.49
CA PHE A 684 14.79 50.09 5.76
C PHE A 684 16.20 49.79 6.24
N THR A 685 16.35 48.72 7.07
CA THR A 685 17.64 48.46 7.73
C THR A 685 18.54 47.46 6.99
N GLY A 686 18.05 46.83 5.94
CA GLY A 686 18.80 45.79 5.25
C GLY A 686 19.05 44.52 6.12
N PRO A 687 19.90 43.58 5.64
CA PRO A 687 20.23 42.39 6.42
C PRO A 687 21.12 42.73 7.62
N ARG A 688 20.82 42.11 8.75
CA ARG A 688 21.55 42.31 10.00
C ARG A 688 22.30 41.03 10.36
N PRO A 689 23.53 41.08 10.88
CA PRO A 689 24.38 39.93 11.22
C PRO A 689 23.96 39.24 12.53
N GLU A 690 23.23 39.95 13.41
CA GLU A 690 22.79 39.46 14.71
C GLU A 690 21.78 38.31 14.55
N HIS A 691 21.69 37.48 15.55
CA HIS A 691 20.69 36.40 15.60
C HIS A 691 19.26 36.99 15.52
N SER A 692 18.34 36.31 14.84
CA SER A 692 16.97 36.80 14.63
C SER A 692 16.23 37.12 15.93
N LEU A 693 16.42 36.37 16.99
CA LEU A 693 15.82 36.64 18.30
C LEU A 693 16.28 37.97 18.91
N VAL A 694 17.55 38.38 18.69
CA VAL A 694 18.05 39.69 19.13
C VAL A 694 17.31 40.79 18.40
N ILE A 695 17.16 40.63 17.08
CA ILE A 695 16.48 41.61 16.24
C ILE A 695 15.01 41.71 16.64
N HIS A 696 14.34 40.58 16.87
CA HIS A 696 12.93 40.57 17.32
C HIS A 696 12.78 41.22 18.72
N SER A 697 13.74 41.05 19.59
CA SER A 697 13.71 41.62 20.94
C SER A 697 13.72 43.15 20.96
N GLU A 698 14.08 43.82 19.88
CA GLU A 698 14.05 45.27 19.72
C GLU A 698 12.68 45.83 19.31
N ALA A 699 11.77 44.97 18.86
CA ALA A 699 10.42 45.33 18.42
C ALA A 699 9.42 45.38 19.58
N ASP A 700 8.35 46.13 19.42
CA ASP A 700 7.18 46.05 20.28
C ASP A 700 6.16 45.03 19.75
N VAL A 701 5.94 45.05 18.43
CA VAL A 701 5.08 44.11 17.71
C VAL A 701 5.76 43.67 16.41
N VAL A 702 5.67 42.40 16.08
CA VAL A 702 6.20 41.88 14.81
C VAL A 702 5.06 41.59 13.86
N ILE A 703 5.18 42.03 12.59
CA ILE A 703 4.15 41.88 11.57
C ILE A 703 4.58 41.01 10.40
N LEU A 704 3.69 40.15 9.93
CA LEU A 704 3.86 39.34 8.72
C LEU A 704 2.66 39.57 7.77
N PRO A 705 2.77 40.48 6.80
CA PRO A 705 1.65 40.87 5.92
C PRO A 705 1.56 40.00 4.65
N SER A 706 2.14 38.82 4.64
CA SER A 706 2.27 37.98 3.46
C SER A 706 0.93 37.66 2.80
N ARG A 707 0.86 37.83 1.46
CA ARG A 707 -0.27 37.36 0.67
C ARG A 707 -0.46 35.87 0.75
N PHE A 708 0.63 35.14 0.95
CA PHE A 708 0.69 33.72 1.34
C PHE A 708 2.09 33.42 1.90
N ASP A 709 2.15 32.49 2.81
CA ASP A 709 3.40 32.01 3.40
C ASP A 709 3.28 30.55 3.77
N GLY A 710 4.29 29.74 3.44
CA GLY A 710 4.28 28.30 3.72
C GLY A 710 4.19 27.99 5.21
N PHE A 711 4.87 28.79 6.05
CA PHE A 711 4.72 28.70 7.49
C PHE A 711 4.89 30.05 8.19
N GLY A 712 6.01 30.74 8.00
CA GLY A 712 6.33 32.00 8.66
C GLY A 712 7.23 31.81 9.89
N LEU A 713 8.42 31.20 9.70
CA LEU A 713 9.39 30.98 10.79
C LEU A 713 9.73 32.24 11.57
N CYS A 714 9.81 33.39 10.92
CA CYS A 714 10.09 34.68 11.59
C CYS A 714 9.05 35.02 12.67
N ILE A 715 7.81 34.56 12.51
CA ILE A 715 6.76 34.75 13.53
C ILE A 715 6.98 33.82 14.71
N VAL A 716 7.36 32.57 14.49
CA VAL A 716 7.71 31.64 15.57
C VAL A 716 8.90 32.17 16.38
N GLU A 717 9.91 32.73 15.70
CA GLU A 717 11.05 33.38 16.34
C GLU A 717 10.61 34.66 17.13
N ALA A 718 9.69 35.44 16.59
CA ALA A 718 9.14 36.60 17.30
C ALA A 718 8.35 36.18 18.55
N MET A 719 7.52 35.18 18.44
CA MET A 719 6.79 34.56 19.55
C MET A 719 7.77 34.05 20.62
N LEU A 720 8.85 33.34 20.23
CA LEU A 720 9.89 32.87 21.13
C LEU A 720 10.63 34.04 21.83
N ALA A 721 10.81 35.18 21.13
CA ALA A 721 11.35 36.42 21.69
C ALA A 721 10.32 37.14 22.58
N ALA A 722 9.18 36.56 22.93
CA ALA A 722 8.10 37.12 23.71
C ALA A 722 7.55 38.43 23.10
N ARG A 723 7.30 38.42 21.77
CA ARG A 723 6.69 39.56 21.07
C ARG A 723 5.25 39.24 20.71
N PRO A 724 4.28 40.17 20.92
CA PRO A 724 2.99 40.09 20.26
C PRO A 724 3.20 40.11 18.74
N VAL A 725 2.33 39.44 18.01
CA VAL A 725 2.47 39.31 16.56
C VAL A 725 1.19 39.72 15.83
N LEU A 726 1.37 40.28 14.65
CA LEU A 726 0.29 40.69 13.76
C LEU A 726 0.45 39.94 12.43
N VAL A 727 -0.42 38.99 12.12
CA VAL A 727 -0.16 37.98 11.09
C VAL A 727 -1.29 37.87 10.08
N SER A 728 -0.93 37.74 8.81
CA SER A 728 -1.88 37.43 7.76
C SER A 728 -2.54 36.06 8.00
N ARG A 729 -3.86 35.97 7.86
CA ARG A 729 -4.61 34.68 7.90
C ARG A 729 -4.16 33.68 6.85
N ARG A 730 -3.41 34.13 5.83
CA ARG A 730 -2.85 33.28 4.76
C ARG A 730 -1.42 32.79 5.03
N ALA A 731 -0.87 33.06 6.20
CA ALA A 731 0.40 32.45 6.65
C ALA A 731 0.12 31.16 7.42
N GLY A 732 0.88 30.10 7.14
CA GLY A 732 0.67 28.78 7.77
C GLY A 732 0.86 28.75 9.29
N VAL A 733 1.43 29.82 9.88
CA VAL A 733 1.55 29.98 11.34
C VAL A 733 0.31 30.59 11.98
N SER A 734 -0.68 31.03 11.20
CA SER A 734 -1.83 31.80 11.68
C SER A 734 -2.65 31.05 12.74
N SER A 735 -2.91 29.77 12.57
CA SER A 735 -3.59 28.93 13.55
C SER A 735 -2.83 28.83 14.88
N HIS A 736 -1.50 28.79 14.84
CA HIS A 736 -0.68 28.76 16.05
C HIS A 736 -0.70 30.09 16.82
N VAL A 737 -0.82 31.21 16.10
CA VAL A 737 -0.98 32.54 16.73
C VAL A 737 -2.35 32.64 17.40
N ASP A 738 -3.40 32.15 16.76
CA ASP A 738 -4.76 32.10 17.32
C ASP A 738 -4.80 31.24 18.59
N ASP A 739 -4.23 30.03 18.52
CA ASP A 739 -4.13 29.09 19.66
C ASP A 739 -3.32 29.67 20.84
N ALA A 740 -2.26 30.45 20.57
CA ALA A 740 -1.44 31.07 21.57
C ALA A 740 -2.14 32.28 22.27
N GLY A 741 -3.10 32.92 21.57
CA GLY A 741 -3.75 34.14 22.05
C GLY A 741 -2.80 35.36 22.16
N GLY A 742 -1.64 35.30 21.53
CA GLY A 742 -0.58 36.34 21.64
C GLY A 742 -0.46 37.22 20.39
N GLY A 743 -1.52 37.43 19.63
CA GLY A 743 -1.46 38.24 18.40
C GLY A 743 -2.81 38.46 17.73
N TRP A 744 -2.78 39.13 16.63
CA TRP A 744 -3.94 39.48 15.80
C TRP A 744 -3.79 38.92 14.40
N LEU A 745 -4.92 38.47 13.84
CA LEU A 745 -4.97 37.92 12.49
C LEU A 745 -5.77 38.85 11.56
N PHE A 746 -5.22 39.15 10.38
CA PHE A 746 -5.86 40.03 9.40
C PHE A 746 -5.90 39.40 8.00
N GLU A 747 -6.81 39.89 7.14
CA GLU A 747 -6.75 39.60 5.72
C GLU A 747 -5.66 40.46 5.06
N PRO A 748 -4.84 39.88 4.12
CA PRO A 748 -3.73 40.59 3.47
C PRO A 748 -4.23 41.62 2.45
N THR A 749 -4.93 42.62 2.94
CA THR A 749 -5.40 43.80 2.22
C THR A 749 -4.99 45.09 2.95
N VAL A 750 -4.95 46.20 2.27
CA VAL A 750 -4.59 47.50 2.88
C VAL A 750 -5.50 47.80 4.08
N GLU A 751 -6.79 47.58 3.93
CA GLU A 751 -7.80 47.80 4.99
C GLU A 751 -7.61 46.82 6.15
N GLY A 752 -7.48 45.51 5.86
CA GLY A 752 -7.27 44.50 6.92
C GLY A 752 -6.00 44.71 7.72
N ILE A 753 -4.89 45.12 7.06
CA ILE A 753 -3.62 45.44 7.76
C ILE A 753 -3.79 46.68 8.62
N LYS A 754 -4.45 47.75 8.08
CA LYS A 754 -4.70 48.96 8.83
C LYS A 754 -5.54 48.68 10.08
N ASP A 755 -6.64 47.95 9.94
CA ASP A 755 -7.52 47.60 11.07
C ASP A 755 -6.78 46.78 12.12
N GLY A 756 -5.95 45.82 11.70
CA GLY A 756 -5.10 45.04 12.59
C GLY A 756 -4.05 45.91 13.33
N LEU A 757 -3.47 46.92 12.67
CA LEU A 757 -2.55 47.87 13.30
C LEU A 757 -3.26 48.74 14.36
N VAL A 758 -4.48 49.19 14.08
CA VAL A 758 -5.31 49.94 15.04
C VAL A 758 -5.64 49.08 16.25
N GLU A 759 -6.17 47.84 16.03
CA GLU A 759 -6.54 46.93 17.09
C GLU A 759 -5.32 46.61 17.98
N ALA A 760 -4.17 46.28 17.37
CA ALA A 760 -2.94 46.03 18.10
C ALA A 760 -2.54 47.21 18.99
N CYS A 761 -2.54 48.45 18.44
CA CYS A 761 -2.14 49.64 19.20
C CYS A 761 -3.12 50.00 20.32
N LEU A 762 -4.40 49.71 20.17
CA LEU A 762 -5.39 49.93 21.22
C LEU A 762 -5.19 48.95 22.40
N ALA A 763 -4.68 47.75 22.15
CA ALA A 763 -4.41 46.75 23.15
C ALA A 763 -2.98 46.83 23.78
N ARG A 764 -2.31 48.00 23.67
CA ARG A 764 -0.91 48.18 24.05
C ARG A 764 -0.59 47.74 25.47
N SER A 765 -1.49 47.86 26.42
CA SER A 765 -1.31 47.40 27.83
C SER A 765 -1.25 45.88 27.99
N GLU A 766 -1.76 45.12 27.02
CA GLU A 766 -1.79 43.66 27.05
C GLU A 766 -0.55 43.01 26.44
N TRP A 767 0.26 43.76 25.69
CA TRP A 767 1.40 43.26 24.93
C TRP A 767 2.40 42.41 25.73
N PRO A 768 2.80 42.81 26.98
CA PRO A 768 3.72 41.98 27.76
C PRO A 768 3.18 40.59 28.04
N GLY A 769 1.91 40.48 28.44
CA GLY A 769 1.23 39.20 28.70
C GLY A 769 1.03 38.37 27.43
N MET A 770 0.70 39.01 26.30
CA MET A 770 0.60 38.35 25.01
C MET A 770 1.95 37.81 24.55
N GLY A 771 3.04 38.53 24.75
CA GLY A 771 4.38 38.09 24.45
C GLY A 771 4.80 36.86 25.27
N GLU A 772 4.50 36.84 26.56
CA GLU A 772 4.76 35.69 27.43
C GLU A 772 3.96 34.46 26.98
N ALA A 773 2.67 34.62 26.69
CA ALA A 773 1.79 33.56 26.19
C ALA A 773 2.35 32.95 24.87
N ASN A 774 2.84 33.81 23.97
CA ASN A 774 3.49 33.39 22.73
C ASN A 774 4.73 32.51 23.00
N ARG A 775 5.63 32.95 23.90
CA ARG A 775 6.82 32.20 24.24
C ARG A 775 6.46 30.83 24.83
N ASP A 776 5.55 30.83 25.79
CA ASP A 776 5.09 29.57 26.42
C ASP A 776 4.48 28.61 25.39
N TYR A 777 3.69 29.13 24.49
CA TYR A 777 3.11 28.32 23.41
C TYR A 777 4.19 27.69 22.52
N VAL A 778 5.18 28.46 22.07
CA VAL A 778 6.25 27.98 21.19
C VAL A 778 7.12 26.93 21.89
N VAL A 779 7.52 27.16 23.15
CA VAL A 779 8.31 26.21 23.94
C VAL A 779 7.58 24.88 24.11
N ASN A 780 6.26 24.90 24.27
CA ASN A 780 5.45 23.70 24.51
C ASN A 780 4.97 22.99 23.22
N ASN A 781 4.94 23.67 22.05
CA ASN A 781 4.27 23.16 20.85
C ASN A 781 5.09 23.18 19.56
N LEU A 782 6.08 24.08 19.45
CA LEU A 782 6.79 24.35 18.18
C LEU A 782 8.33 24.22 18.33
N THR A 783 8.79 23.07 18.83
CA THR A 783 10.23 22.77 18.92
C THR A 783 10.67 21.80 17.83
N TRP A 784 11.93 21.86 17.41
CA TRP A 784 12.49 20.87 16.48
C TRP A 784 12.43 19.45 17.03
N LYS A 785 12.54 19.28 18.34
CA LYS A 785 12.38 17.96 18.98
C LYS A 785 11.01 17.37 18.70
N GLN A 786 9.94 18.14 18.93
CA GLN A 786 8.58 17.69 18.66
C GLN A 786 8.33 17.43 17.17
N ALA A 787 8.87 18.31 16.31
CA ALA A 787 8.80 18.10 14.86
C ALA A 787 9.53 16.80 14.44
N ALA A 788 10.70 16.52 15.02
CA ALA A 788 11.47 15.31 14.78
C ALA A 788 10.74 14.04 15.23
N GLU A 789 10.14 14.05 16.42
CA GLU A 789 9.34 12.93 16.95
C GLU A 789 8.14 12.62 16.02
N LYS A 790 7.37 13.65 15.64
CA LYS A 790 6.24 13.50 14.71
C LYS A 790 6.69 13.02 13.32
N THR A 791 7.85 13.50 12.85
CA THR A 791 8.44 13.11 11.57
C THR A 791 8.90 11.66 11.60
N LEU A 792 9.55 11.19 12.66
CA LEU A 792 9.92 9.79 12.82
C LEU A 792 8.69 8.88 12.83
N ASP A 793 7.63 9.28 13.50
CA ASP A 793 6.39 8.53 13.51
C ASP A 793 5.72 8.48 12.13
N MET A 794 5.76 9.59 11.37
CA MET A 794 5.34 9.62 9.98
C MET A 794 6.21 8.66 9.12
N TYR A 795 7.54 8.67 9.30
CA TYR A 795 8.43 7.77 8.55
C TYR A 795 8.12 6.31 8.86
N ARG A 796 7.88 5.95 10.12
CA ARG A 796 7.51 4.59 10.53
C ARG A 796 6.18 4.13 9.93
N ARG A 797 5.23 5.05 9.70
CA ARG A 797 3.95 4.73 9.06
C ARG A 797 4.07 4.55 7.56
N HIS A 798 4.98 5.28 6.91
CA HIS A 798 5.00 5.37 5.45
C HIS A 798 6.23 4.72 4.80
N PHE A 799 7.33 4.48 5.54
CA PHE A 799 8.53 3.78 5.12
C PHE A 799 8.70 2.44 5.84
#